data_b9c2fa9674126f6685624b996831997c
#
_entry.id   b9c2fa9674126f6685624b996831997c
#
_cell.length_a   1.000
_cell.length_b   1.000
_cell.length_c   1.000
_cell.angle_alpha   90.00
_cell.angle_beta   90.00
_cell.angle_gamma   90.00
#
_symmetry.space_group_name_H-M   'P 1'
#
loop_
_entity.id
_entity.type
_entity.pdbx_description
1 polymer ?
#
loop_
_entity_poly.entity_id
_entity_poly.type
_entity_poly.pdbx_seq_one_letter_code
_entity_poly.pdbx_strand_id
1 'polypeptide(L)'
;MHYLRNGGAKEWATFPTVVNEKQLTLQFQSKSDDTPATLRLRQYDVKQNWRIFINDKDIGGLVQDEKDMNTYFSVPNSLLRSGQNNLAIKAADNSPDDIRVGQITLHYRPLQEVLNESKVDVTVIDESTGKPIPSRITIIGEEGILQTVTATSANSLAVRPGYVYSAGGSASVSLPAGRYTLYAGRGFEYSIDSARVELKPGDHVAHTLRIKKEVETSGWVSSDTHVHTFTHSRHGDATIEERAITLAAEGIELPIITDHNQNIDISSAAKATGVSAYFTPITGNELTTRIGHFNIFKTNSHQPAINANAESWNDVGLNIANKENRHVVILNHARDIHNGFRPFDPTHHISSAGLSTLSWTFPANAMEVINSGSQQSDIMTLFNDWFGMMNHGYFLTPVGSSDSHDVSRFTVGQGRTYIKTSDADVSAIDTDDAIRNVINGKVLVSLGLLTTLSLDGKYGPGDLCPFKNNSDVSIEVLGPSWAHAERVSLYVNGVKVKEEKITNHKASGQKWKGIWTIPIPKHDVFVVAIAEGSGAGMPYWPIAEPYQPVASEWTPKLIGSTGAVWIDGDGDGKRSSAFDYAQQIFERAKNDPIEIIKLLSTYHESVATQAAALLWKNGIDLFSQEIQHQLDASKEHVKIGFTKIAEETLLIR
;
A
#
# COMPACT_ATOMS: atom_id res chain seq x y z
N MET A 1 -6.44 17.96 24.30
CA MET A 1 -6.10 18.12 22.87
C MET A 1 -6.95 19.26 22.31
N HIS A 2 -6.37 20.11 21.47
CA HIS A 2 -7.04 21.11 20.65
C HIS A 2 -7.19 20.56 19.25
N TYR A 3 -8.33 20.82 18.64
CA TYR A 3 -8.67 20.38 17.29
C TYR A 3 -8.61 21.60 16.37
N LEU A 4 -7.73 21.59 15.39
CA LEU A 4 -7.51 22.70 14.47
C LEU A 4 -7.85 22.25 13.05
N ARG A 5 -8.52 23.14 12.30
CA ARG A 5 -8.86 22.90 10.90
C ARG A 5 -8.41 24.06 10.03
N ASN A 6 -7.67 23.77 8.99
CA ASN A 6 -7.36 24.72 7.94
C ASN A 6 -8.19 24.39 6.68
N GLY A 7 -9.11 25.29 6.32
CA GLY A 7 -9.93 25.14 5.11
C GLY A 7 -11.03 24.06 5.20
N GLY A 8 -11.82 23.94 4.17
CA GLY A 8 -12.66 22.81 3.79
C GLY A 8 -13.68 22.25 4.79
N ALA A 9 -14.28 21.13 4.40
CA ALA A 9 -15.05 20.24 5.27
C ALA A 9 -14.11 19.38 6.13
N LYS A 10 -14.62 18.78 7.20
CA LYS A 10 -13.85 17.80 7.99
C LYS A 10 -13.46 16.61 7.11
N GLU A 11 -12.25 16.14 7.29
CA GLU A 11 -11.72 15.01 6.48
C GLU A 11 -12.38 13.69 6.87
N TRP A 12 -12.53 13.46 8.18
CA TRP A 12 -13.05 12.19 8.70
C TRP A 12 -14.24 12.39 9.65
N ALA A 13 -15.17 11.44 9.67
CA ALA A 13 -16.32 11.44 10.56
C ALA A 13 -15.92 11.51 12.04
N THR A 14 -14.79 10.91 12.40
CA THR A 14 -14.24 10.90 13.76
C THR A 14 -13.69 12.24 14.23
N PHE A 15 -13.43 13.19 13.33
CA PHE A 15 -13.00 14.53 13.70
C PHE A 15 -14.19 15.37 14.18
N PRO A 16 -14.06 16.19 15.22
CA PRO A 16 -15.17 17.00 15.74
C PRO A 16 -15.74 17.95 14.69
N THR A 17 -17.05 18.09 14.65
CA THR A 17 -17.73 19.07 13.77
C THR A 17 -17.41 20.50 14.19
N VAL A 18 -17.33 20.74 15.50
CA VAL A 18 -16.96 22.04 16.06
C VAL A 18 -15.46 22.03 16.31
N VAL A 19 -14.73 22.76 15.51
CA VAL A 19 -13.30 23.02 15.73
C VAL A 19 -13.12 24.23 16.60
N ASN A 20 -12.08 24.24 17.41
CA ASN A 20 -11.82 25.33 18.29
C ASN A 20 -11.46 26.60 17.49
N GLU A 21 -10.58 26.48 16.47
CA GLU A 21 -10.15 27.62 15.63
C GLU A 21 -9.32 27.13 14.42
N LYS A 22 -9.05 28.05 13.46
CA LYS A 22 -8.08 27.85 12.37
C LYS A 22 -6.63 27.88 12.87
N GLN A 23 -6.40 28.37 14.08
CA GLN A 23 -5.09 28.44 14.74
C GLN A 23 -5.28 28.30 16.23
N LEU A 24 -4.32 27.71 16.91
CA LEU A 24 -4.24 27.72 18.38
C LEU A 24 -3.47 28.96 18.82
N THR A 25 -3.99 29.70 19.80
CA THR A 25 -3.27 30.77 20.50
C THR A 25 -3.40 30.57 21.99
N LEU A 26 -2.30 30.41 22.70
CA LEU A 26 -2.25 30.22 24.15
C LEU A 26 -1.36 31.28 24.78
N GLN A 27 -1.83 31.83 25.92
CA GLN A 27 -1.02 32.70 26.75
C GLN A 27 -0.47 31.94 27.94
N PHE A 28 0.80 32.14 28.27
CA PHE A 28 1.45 31.51 29.41
C PHE A 28 2.41 32.47 30.10
N GLN A 29 2.66 32.21 31.39
CA GLN A 29 3.63 32.94 32.17
C GLN A 29 4.98 32.24 32.17
N SER A 30 6.05 32.98 31.98
CA SER A 30 7.41 32.49 32.04
C SER A 30 8.28 33.38 32.93
N LYS A 31 9.29 32.80 33.54
CA LYS A 31 10.41 33.56 34.07
C LYS A 31 11.42 33.72 32.92
N SER A 32 11.80 34.93 32.60
CA SER A 32 12.93 35.15 31.71
C SER A 32 14.20 34.83 32.50
N ASP A 33 14.90 33.84 32.06
CA ASP A 33 16.30 33.67 32.33
C ASP A 33 17.01 33.52 30.97
N ASP A 34 18.29 33.67 30.91
CA ASP A 34 19.05 33.53 29.67
C ASP A 34 19.24 32.05 29.27
N THR A 35 18.47 31.12 29.85
CA THR A 35 18.57 29.69 29.58
C THR A 35 17.71 29.31 28.39
N PRO A 36 18.22 28.55 27.39
CA PRO A 36 17.40 27.98 26.33
C PRO A 36 16.32 27.07 26.91
N ALA A 37 15.15 27.07 26.26
CA ALA A 37 14.06 26.20 26.68
C ALA A 37 13.69 25.21 25.56
N THR A 38 12.95 24.16 25.93
CA THR A 38 12.43 23.15 25.03
C THR A 38 10.91 23.12 25.14
N LEU A 39 10.23 23.33 24.03
CA LEU A 39 8.80 23.09 23.91
C LEU A 39 8.57 21.63 23.54
N ARG A 40 7.86 20.88 24.39
CA ARG A 40 7.28 19.58 24.07
C ARG A 40 5.81 19.72 23.77
N LEU A 41 5.33 19.08 22.74
CA LEU A 41 3.90 18.94 22.45
C LEU A 41 3.58 17.56 21.85
N ARG A 42 2.33 17.14 22.05
CA ARG A 42 1.73 15.99 21.36
C ARG A 42 1.02 16.48 20.11
N GLN A 43 1.30 15.87 18.97
CA GLN A 43 0.64 16.10 17.70
C GLN A 43 0.05 14.81 17.16
N TYR A 44 -1.01 14.92 16.37
CA TYR A 44 -1.66 13.80 15.69
C TYR A 44 -2.36 14.27 14.43
N ASP A 45 -2.26 13.47 13.35
CA ASP A 45 -2.93 13.64 12.08
C ASP A 45 -2.50 14.90 11.31
N VAL A 46 -1.18 15.16 11.27
CA VAL A 46 -0.57 16.32 10.59
C VAL A 46 -0.14 15.92 9.19
N LYS A 47 -0.86 16.38 8.17
CA LYS A 47 -0.59 16.09 6.75
C LYS A 47 0.08 17.23 6.01
N GLN A 48 -0.23 18.47 6.44
CA GLN A 48 0.23 19.68 5.79
C GLN A 48 1.20 20.46 6.68
N ASN A 49 1.66 21.61 6.18
CA ASN A 49 2.67 22.41 6.84
C ASN A 49 2.06 23.33 7.91
N TRP A 50 2.25 22.97 9.18
CA TRP A 50 1.87 23.78 10.34
C TRP A 50 3.11 24.32 11.04
N ARG A 51 3.07 25.61 11.44
CA ARG A 51 4.21 26.30 12.06
C ARG A 51 3.89 26.70 13.50
N ILE A 52 4.91 26.65 14.34
CA ILE A 52 4.86 27.01 15.76
C ILE A 52 5.56 28.35 15.97
N PHE A 53 4.90 29.23 16.70
CA PHE A 53 5.42 30.56 17.01
C PHE A 53 5.43 30.78 18.52
N ILE A 54 6.50 31.42 19.03
CA ILE A 54 6.55 31.99 20.38
C ILE A 54 6.79 33.49 20.24
N ASN A 55 5.90 34.31 20.83
CA ASN A 55 5.95 35.77 20.72
C ASN A 55 6.17 36.24 19.27
N ASP A 56 5.41 35.67 18.33
CA ASP A 56 5.40 35.94 16.89
C ASP A 56 6.68 35.52 16.15
N LYS A 57 7.61 34.84 16.81
CA LYS A 57 8.79 34.25 16.17
C LYS A 57 8.59 32.78 15.89
N ASP A 58 8.84 32.39 14.66
CA ASP A 58 8.78 31.01 14.20
C ASP A 58 9.91 30.18 14.86
N ILE A 59 9.54 29.04 15.48
CA ILE A 59 10.48 28.12 16.15
C ILE A 59 10.54 26.75 15.47
N GLY A 60 9.74 26.51 14.43
CA GLY A 60 9.74 25.26 13.69
C GLY A 60 8.36 24.85 13.16
N GLY A 61 8.33 23.77 12.39
CA GLY A 61 7.11 23.14 11.89
C GLY A 61 6.76 21.87 12.64
N LEU A 62 5.46 21.55 12.73
CA LEU A 62 5.03 20.23 13.15
C LEU A 62 5.58 19.17 12.17
N VAL A 63 5.80 17.96 12.67
CA VAL A 63 6.23 16.84 11.83
C VAL A 63 5.05 16.41 10.95
N GLN A 64 5.26 16.36 9.64
CA GLN A 64 4.24 15.84 8.72
C GLN A 64 4.18 14.31 8.83
N ASP A 65 3.29 13.83 9.66
CA ASP A 65 2.99 12.40 9.88
C ASP A 65 1.62 12.31 10.56
N GLU A 66 0.76 11.40 10.10
CA GLU A 66 -0.59 11.20 10.63
C GLU A 66 -0.60 10.50 11.99
N LYS A 67 0.53 9.99 12.45
CA LYS A 67 0.63 9.24 13.72
C LYS A 67 0.63 10.16 14.93
N ASP A 68 0.23 9.57 16.05
CA ASP A 68 0.24 10.23 17.35
C ASP A 68 1.64 10.23 17.93
N MET A 69 2.23 11.41 18.15
CA MET A 69 3.63 11.53 18.58
C MET A 69 3.91 12.70 19.50
N ASN A 70 4.89 12.53 20.37
CA ASN A 70 5.52 13.60 21.13
C ASN A 70 6.66 14.21 20.32
N THR A 71 6.58 15.51 20.06
CA THR A 71 7.59 16.29 19.33
C THR A 71 8.18 17.36 20.22
N TYR A 72 9.43 17.74 19.95
CA TYR A 72 10.21 18.66 20.75
C TYR A 72 10.85 19.72 19.88
N PHE A 73 10.80 20.98 20.33
CA PHE A 73 11.28 22.14 19.60
C PHE A 73 12.19 22.99 20.48
N SER A 74 13.32 23.41 19.93
CA SER A 74 14.20 24.33 20.63
C SER A 74 13.59 25.72 20.70
N VAL A 75 13.54 26.32 21.89
CA VAL A 75 13.11 27.68 22.12
C VAL A 75 14.36 28.50 22.52
N PRO A 76 14.84 29.40 21.63
CA PRO A 76 15.98 30.26 21.96
C PRO A 76 15.69 31.13 23.19
N ASN A 77 16.68 31.31 24.04
CA ASN A 77 16.58 32.10 25.28
C ASN A 77 16.05 33.53 25.05
N SER A 78 16.41 34.16 23.94
CA SER A 78 15.96 35.50 23.59
C SER A 78 14.47 35.64 23.27
N LEU A 79 13.72 34.55 23.11
CA LEU A 79 12.30 34.59 22.77
C LEU A 79 11.37 34.65 23.96
N LEU A 80 11.74 34.07 25.09
CA LEU A 80 10.94 34.11 26.30
C LEU A 80 11.09 35.44 27.04
N ARG A 81 9.98 36.01 27.45
CA ARG A 81 9.92 37.24 28.23
C ARG A 81 9.55 36.90 29.69
N SER A 82 10.05 37.68 30.65
CA SER A 82 9.54 37.64 32.00
C SER A 82 8.06 38.12 32.01
N GLY A 83 7.17 37.32 32.57
CA GLY A 83 5.73 37.56 32.56
C GLY A 83 5.04 36.85 31.40
N GLN A 84 4.13 37.56 30.73
CA GLN A 84 3.24 36.97 29.72
C GLN A 84 3.93 36.72 28.38
N ASN A 85 3.74 35.53 27.86
CA ASN A 85 4.18 35.07 26.53
C ASN A 85 3.02 34.46 25.75
N ASN A 86 3.13 34.42 24.42
CA ASN A 86 2.15 33.84 23.52
C ASN A 86 2.77 32.66 22.78
N LEU A 87 2.06 31.53 22.73
CA LEU A 87 2.31 30.41 21.82
C LEU A 87 1.22 30.40 20.75
N ALA A 88 1.61 30.32 19.48
CA ALA A 88 0.64 30.10 18.39
C ALA A 88 1.05 28.90 17.53
N ILE A 89 0.06 28.12 17.07
CA ILE A 89 0.21 27.06 16.08
C ILE A 89 -0.77 27.36 14.95
N LYS A 90 -0.27 27.53 13.72
CA LYS A 90 -1.07 27.89 12.56
C LYS A 90 -0.56 27.24 11.28
N ALA A 91 -1.47 26.98 10.33
CA ALA A 91 -1.12 26.50 9.00
C ALA A 91 -0.24 27.55 8.27
N ALA A 92 0.74 27.07 7.51
CA ALA A 92 1.64 27.91 6.73
C ALA A 92 1.04 28.34 5.38
N ASP A 93 0.05 27.60 4.88
CA ASP A 93 -0.64 27.84 3.61
C ASP A 93 -2.14 27.56 3.74
N ASN A 94 -2.86 27.51 2.61
CA ASN A 94 -4.31 27.28 2.57
C ASN A 94 -4.68 25.81 2.28
N SER A 95 -3.74 24.89 2.33
CA SER A 95 -4.02 23.47 2.10
C SER A 95 -4.94 22.93 3.20
N PRO A 96 -6.04 22.26 2.87
CA PRO A 96 -6.93 21.68 3.87
C PRO A 96 -6.21 20.65 4.74
N ASP A 97 -6.43 20.71 6.05
CA ASP A 97 -5.88 19.76 7.01
C ASP A 97 -6.61 19.84 8.35
N ASP A 98 -6.89 18.71 8.96
CA ASP A 98 -7.48 18.53 10.27
C ASP A 98 -6.45 17.95 11.24
N ILE A 99 -5.98 18.71 12.21
CA ILE A 99 -4.95 18.26 13.16
C ILE A 99 -5.38 18.29 14.61
N ARG A 100 -4.68 17.56 15.45
CA ARG A 100 -4.84 17.56 16.91
C ARG A 100 -3.50 17.90 17.56
N VAL A 101 -3.50 18.89 18.46
CA VAL A 101 -2.31 19.28 19.23
C VAL A 101 -2.65 19.44 20.71
N GLY A 102 -1.71 19.15 21.59
CA GLY A 102 -1.96 19.30 23.02
C GLY A 102 -0.82 18.81 23.90
N GLN A 103 -1.08 18.59 25.19
CA GLN A 103 -0.07 18.22 26.18
C GLN A 103 1.21 19.06 26.08
N ILE A 104 1.01 20.40 25.95
CA ILE A 104 2.07 21.36 25.68
C ILE A 104 2.80 21.66 26.99
N THR A 105 4.12 21.45 26.99
CA THR A 105 4.98 21.66 28.16
C THR A 105 6.24 22.43 27.74
N LEU A 106 6.64 23.38 28.56
CA LEU A 106 7.91 24.12 28.41
C LEU A 106 8.91 23.63 29.46
N HIS A 107 10.03 23.11 29.01
CA HIS A 107 11.17 22.72 29.84
C HIS A 107 12.22 23.85 29.77
N TYR A 108 12.64 24.40 30.90
CA TYR A 108 13.70 25.41 30.97
C TYR A 108 15.08 24.77 30.93
N ARG A 109 15.33 24.02 29.88
CA ARG A 109 16.60 23.34 29.56
C ARG A 109 16.75 23.23 28.05
N PRO A 110 17.99 23.22 27.54
CA PRO A 110 18.26 22.99 26.12
C PRO A 110 17.67 21.67 25.62
N LEU A 111 17.26 21.65 24.35
CA LEU A 111 16.69 20.47 23.68
C LEU A 111 17.57 19.21 23.85
N GLN A 112 18.89 19.39 23.70
CA GLN A 112 19.84 18.28 23.82
C GLN A 112 19.89 17.70 25.26
N GLU A 113 19.71 18.52 26.30
CA GLU A 113 19.64 18.02 27.67
C GLU A 113 18.34 17.26 27.95
N VAL A 114 17.22 17.77 27.44
CA VAL A 114 15.91 17.13 27.60
C VAL A 114 15.87 15.77 26.91
N LEU A 115 16.38 15.70 25.68
CA LEU A 115 16.32 14.46 24.88
C LEU A 115 17.42 13.45 25.26
N ASN A 116 18.49 13.85 25.97
CA ASN A 116 19.60 13.00 26.34
C ASN A 116 19.67 12.68 27.85
N GLU A 117 18.52 12.70 28.54
CA GLU A 117 18.48 12.40 29.99
C GLU A 117 18.88 10.96 30.30
N SER A 118 18.62 10.02 29.41
CA SER A 118 18.96 8.61 29.55
C SER A 118 19.32 7.99 28.21
N LYS A 119 19.90 6.79 28.23
CA LYS A 119 20.37 6.08 27.04
C LYS A 119 19.92 4.62 27.06
N VAL A 120 19.50 4.12 25.88
CA VAL A 120 19.13 2.73 25.67
C VAL A 120 19.89 2.16 24.47
N ASP A 121 20.62 1.08 24.69
CA ASP A 121 21.21 0.26 23.64
C ASP A 121 20.26 -0.90 23.32
N VAL A 122 19.77 -0.99 22.11
CA VAL A 122 18.85 -2.03 21.65
C VAL A 122 19.55 -2.91 20.63
N THR A 123 19.50 -4.23 20.83
CA THR A 123 19.95 -5.21 19.84
C THR A 123 18.78 -6.13 19.47
N VAL A 124 18.50 -6.23 18.19
CA VAL A 124 17.46 -7.12 17.64
C VAL A 124 18.14 -8.32 16.98
N ILE A 125 17.81 -9.51 17.42
CA ILE A 125 18.39 -10.74 16.89
C ILE A 125 17.32 -11.65 16.30
N ASP A 126 17.66 -12.34 15.23
CA ASP A 126 16.89 -13.46 14.71
C ASP A 126 17.04 -14.65 15.66
N GLU A 127 15.91 -15.13 16.20
CA GLU A 127 15.89 -16.23 17.17
C GLU A 127 16.46 -17.53 16.59
N SER A 128 16.31 -17.77 15.28
CA SER A 128 16.75 -18.98 14.62
C SER A 128 18.28 -19.06 14.45
N THR A 129 18.92 -17.91 14.21
CA THR A 129 20.36 -17.81 13.98
C THR A 129 21.15 -17.31 15.18
N GLY A 130 20.48 -16.66 16.13
CA GLY A 130 21.10 -15.98 17.26
C GLY A 130 21.91 -14.73 16.87
N LYS A 131 21.81 -14.24 15.61
CA LYS A 131 22.58 -13.12 15.08
C LYS A 131 21.74 -11.86 14.99
N PRO A 132 22.35 -10.67 15.15
CA PRO A 132 21.70 -9.43 14.84
C PRO A 132 21.22 -9.39 13.39
N ILE A 133 20.03 -8.77 13.16
CA ILE A 133 19.38 -8.70 11.85
C ILE A 133 18.81 -7.30 11.60
N PRO A 134 18.89 -6.76 10.37
CA PRO A 134 18.25 -5.49 10.05
C PRO A 134 16.79 -5.47 10.49
N SER A 135 16.39 -4.41 11.20
CA SER A 135 15.07 -4.36 11.83
C SER A 135 14.63 -2.94 12.11
N ARG A 136 13.34 -2.78 12.36
CA ARG A 136 12.76 -1.54 12.86
C ARG A 136 12.49 -1.66 14.36
N ILE A 137 12.93 -0.65 15.09
CA ILE A 137 12.64 -0.45 16.52
C ILE A 137 11.61 0.67 16.61
N THR A 138 10.43 0.39 17.20
CA THR A 138 9.39 1.38 17.45
C THR A 138 9.35 1.70 18.93
N ILE A 139 9.40 2.99 19.29
CA ILE A 139 9.52 3.46 20.66
C ILE A 139 8.29 4.29 21.02
N ILE A 140 7.52 3.82 21.99
CA ILE A 140 6.31 4.50 22.47
C ILE A 140 6.39 4.80 23.96
N GLY A 141 5.80 5.92 24.36
CA GLY A 141 5.57 6.27 25.76
C GLY A 141 4.38 5.52 26.39
N GLU A 142 4.10 5.79 27.66
CA GLU A 142 3.04 5.11 28.44
C GLU A 142 1.65 5.17 27.82
N GLU A 143 1.32 6.25 27.12
CA GLU A 143 0.00 6.45 26.49
C GLU A 143 -0.10 5.82 25.09
N GLY A 144 0.88 5.03 24.65
CA GLY A 144 0.93 4.47 23.31
C GLY A 144 1.37 5.46 22.22
N ILE A 145 1.92 6.60 22.61
CA ILE A 145 2.32 7.71 21.76
C ILE A 145 3.78 7.53 21.33
N LEU A 146 4.08 7.72 20.06
CA LEU A 146 5.44 7.67 19.54
C LEU A 146 6.33 8.72 20.23
N GLN A 147 7.52 8.30 20.62
CA GLN A 147 8.46 9.15 21.36
C GLN A 147 9.63 9.59 20.49
N THR A 148 9.83 10.89 20.35
CA THR A 148 11.06 11.43 19.73
C THR A 148 12.29 10.94 20.49
N VAL A 149 13.25 10.46 19.74
CA VAL A 149 14.54 9.97 20.24
C VAL A 149 15.70 10.81 19.70
N THR A 150 16.80 10.83 20.42
CA THR A 150 18.06 11.39 19.91
C THR A 150 18.93 10.24 19.41
N ALA A 151 18.95 10.08 18.12
CA ALA A 151 19.93 9.33 17.35
C ALA A 151 20.00 10.01 15.99
N THR A 152 21.15 9.95 15.35
CA THR A 152 21.33 10.61 14.05
C THR A 152 21.24 9.54 12.97
N SER A 153 20.46 9.80 11.94
CA SER A 153 20.52 9.02 10.70
C SER A 153 21.95 9.06 10.15
N ALA A 154 22.47 7.89 9.87
CA ALA A 154 23.86 7.70 9.40
C ALA A 154 23.88 6.44 8.52
N ASN A 155 25.06 5.99 8.11
CA ASN A 155 25.22 4.80 7.26
C ASN A 155 24.65 3.50 7.85
N SER A 156 24.29 3.48 9.14
CA SER A 156 23.74 2.28 9.80
C SER A 156 22.34 2.47 10.37
N LEU A 157 21.82 3.69 10.41
CA LEU A 157 20.52 4.02 11.01
C LEU A 157 19.71 4.97 10.13
N ALA A 158 18.37 4.77 10.09
CA ALA A 158 17.42 5.78 9.64
C ALA A 158 16.45 6.08 10.80
N VAL A 159 16.35 7.36 11.19
CA VAL A 159 15.70 7.77 12.44
C VAL A 159 14.63 8.82 12.18
N ARG A 160 13.44 8.60 12.73
CA ARG A 160 12.33 9.57 12.80
C ARG A 160 11.66 9.48 14.17
N PRO A 161 10.80 10.42 14.57
CA PRO A 161 10.11 10.34 15.86
C PRO A 161 9.44 8.98 16.08
N GLY A 162 9.88 8.27 17.10
CA GLY A 162 9.38 6.94 17.46
C GLY A 162 9.89 5.77 16.62
N TYR A 163 10.67 6.00 15.57
CA TYR A 163 11.18 4.94 14.69
C TYR A 163 12.69 5.01 14.53
N VAL A 164 13.32 3.85 14.70
CA VAL A 164 14.76 3.66 14.46
C VAL A 164 14.92 2.40 13.62
N TYR A 165 15.30 2.56 12.37
CA TYR A 165 15.70 1.46 11.50
C TYR A 165 17.20 1.22 11.63
N SER A 166 17.60 -0.02 11.79
CA SER A 166 18.99 -0.42 11.94
C SER A 166 19.42 -1.38 10.84
N ALA A 167 20.48 -1.05 10.13
CA ALA A 167 21.12 -1.90 9.11
C ALA A 167 21.75 -3.18 9.72
N GLY A 168 22.23 -3.09 10.95
CA GLY A 168 22.92 -4.18 11.65
C GLY A 168 22.15 -4.78 12.81
N GLY A 169 20.88 -4.42 13.01
CA GLY A 169 20.08 -4.91 14.14
C GLY A 169 20.40 -4.27 15.49
N SER A 170 21.31 -3.29 15.55
CA SER A 170 21.66 -2.62 16.81
C SER A 170 21.53 -1.10 16.66
N ALA A 171 21.02 -0.46 17.70
CA ALA A 171 20.90 0.99 17.78
C ALA A 171 21.14 1.46 19.21
N SER A 172 21.77 2.63 19.33
CA SER A 172 21.95 3.34 20.60
C SER A 172 21.16 4.65 20.51
N VAL A 173 20.17 4.82 21.37
CA VAL A 173 19.26 5.96 21.37
C VAL A 173 19.25 6.64 22.72
N SER A 174 19.11 7.97 22.74
CA SER A 174 18.85 8.71 23.96
C SER A 174 17.40 9.17 24.03
N LEU A 175 16.87 9.26 25.22
CA LEU A 175 15.48 9.54 25.54
C LEU A 175 15.37 10.43 26.78
N PRO A 176 14.31 11.24 26.91
CA PRO A 176 13.93 11.81 28.21
C PRO A 176 13.72 10.68 29.24
N ALA A 177 13.88 10.99 30.52
CA ALA A 177 13.50 10.07 31.58
C ALA A 177 12.00 9.78 31.52
N GLY A 178 11.60 8.52 31.72
CA GLY A 178 10.19 8.11 31.56
C GLY A 178 10.03 6.60 31.39
N ARG A 179 8.80 6.18 31.11
CA ARG A 179 8.46 4.78 30.83
C ARG A 179 8.15 4.59 29.35
N TYR A 180 8.75 3.58 28.76
CA TYR A 180 8.64 3.30 27.34
C TYR A 180 8.39 1.82 27.08
N THR A 181 7.79 1.54 25.93
CA THR A 181 7.78 0.22 25.33
C THR A 181 8.58 0.27 24.04
N LEU A 182 9.56 -0.60 23.92
CA LEU A 182 10.37 -0.81 22.74
C LEU A 182 9.79 -2.01 21.99
N TYR A 183 9.42 -1.85 20.73
CA TYR A 183 9.02 -2.96 19.86
C TYR A 183 10.08 -3.20 18.81
N ALA A 184 10.37 -4.45 18.49
CA ALA A 184 11.21 -4.85 17.38
C ALA A 184 10.41 -5.66 16.36
N GLY A 185 10.61 -5.39 15.07
CA GLY A 185 10.00 -6.13 13.98
C GLY A 185 10.82 -6.05 12.69
N ARG A 186 10.47 -6.93 11.72
CA ARG A 186 11.10 -7.00 10.40
C ARG A 186 10.05 -7.38 9.34
N GLY A 187 9.32 -6.39 8.85
CA GLY A 187 8.21 -6.61 7.93
C GLY A 187 7.13 -7.52 8.51
N PHE A 188 6.26 -8.04 7.64
CA PHE A 188 5.15 -8.86 8.13
C PHE A 188 5.48 -10.35 8.29
N GLU A 189 6.61 -10.82 7.76
CA GLU A 189 6.98 -12.23 7.88
C GLU A 189 7.44 -12.63 9.28
N TYR A 190 7.80 -11.63 10.10
CA TYR A 190 8.41 -11.84 11.41
C TYR A 190 7.44 -11.56 12.57
N SER A 191 7.70 -12.24 13.68
CA SER A 191 7.08 -11.91 14.96
C SER A 191 7.47 -10.50 15.41
N ILE A 192 6.70 -9.96 16.36
CA ILE A 192 7.07 -8.76 17.12
C ILE A 192 7.56 -9.20 18.50
N ASP A 193 8.68 -8.65 18.95
CA ASP A 193 9.10 -8.73 20.34
C ASP A 193 9.08 -7.34 20.98
N SER A 194 8.93 -7.27 22.30
CA SER A 194 8.86 -6.00 23.02
C SER A 194 9.46 -6.05 24.42
N ALA A 195 10.00 -4.91 24.85
CA ALA A 195 10.46 -4.70 26.22
C ALA A 195 9.88 -3.40 26.79
N ARG A 196 9.45 -3.44 28.06
CA ARG A 196 9.11 -2.24 28.83
C ARG A 196 10.34 -1.79 29.60
N VAL A 197 10.63 -0.50 29.52
CA VAL A 197 11.76 0.12 30.18
C VAL A 197 11.30 1.32 31.02
N GLU A 198 11.84 1.47 32.20
CA GLU A 198 11.70 2.66 33.04
C GLU A 198 13.09 3.31 33.16
N LEU A 199 13.20 4.54 32.70
CA LEU A 199 14.46 5.28 32.61
C LEU A 199 14.45 6.46 33.55
N LYS A 200 15.49 6.58 34.38
CA LYS A 200 15.77 7.74 35.22
C LYS A 200 16.88 8.60 34.59
N PRO A 201 16.98 9.89 34.94
CA PRO A 201 18.08 10.71 34.47
C PRO A 201 19.45 10.05 34.81
N GLY A 202 20.30 9.93 33.79
CA GLY A 202 21.61 9.29 33.88
C GLY A 202 21.63 7.78 33.64
N ASP A 203 20.49 7.13 33.47
CA ASP A 203 20.46 5.69 33.20
C ASP A 203 21.04 5.37 31.80
N HIS A 204 21.77 4.26 31.74
CA HIS A 204 22.22 3.64 30.51
C HIS A 204 21.92 2.13 30.60
N VAL A 205 20.95 1.68 29.83
CA VAL A 205 20.47 0.31 29.86
C VAL A 205 20.61 -0.37 28.51
N ALA A 206 20.73 -1.70 28.50
CA ALA A 206 20.79 -2.49 27.27
C ALA A 206 19.65 -3.52 27.22
N HIS A 207 19.03 -3.66 26.08
CA HIS A 207 17.97 -4.63 25.83
C HIS A 207 18.24 -5.43 24.56
N THR A 208 18.01 -6.74 24.62
CA THR A 208 18.02 -7.63 23.45
C THR A 208 16.60 -8.09 23.18
N LEU A 209 16.10 -7.78 21.99
CA LEU A 209 14.80 -8.21 21.48
C LEU A 209 15.01 -9.35 20.47
N ARG A 210 14.11 -10.35 20.49
CA ARG A 210 14.21 -11.57 19.69
C ARG A 210 13.03 -11.70 18.76
N ILE A 211 13.27 -11.70 17.48
CA ILE A 211 12.24 -11.90 16.47
C ILE A 211 12.51 -13.19 15.69
N LYS A 212 11.47 -13.83 15.20
CA LYS A 212 11.58 -15.03 14.36
C LYS A 212 10.71 -14.93 13.13
N LYS A 213 11.14 -15.56 12.03
CA LYS A 213 10.29 -15.72 10.86
C LYS A 213 9.12 -16.65 11.19
N GLU A 214 7.90 -16.18 11.00
CA GLU A 214 6.65 -16.90 11.30
C GLU A 214 5.86 -17.26 10.05
N VAL A 215 6.12 -16.58 8.92
CA VAL A 215 5.43 -16.80 7.65
C VAL A 215 6.35 -17.52 6.70
N GLU A 216 5.93 -18.70 6.23
CA GLU A 216 6.67 -19.50 5.25
C GLU A 216 6.51 -18.92 3.85
N THR A 217 7.60 -18.52 3.24
CA THR A 217 7.64 -17.87 1.92
C THR A 217 8.63 -18.51 0.96
N SER A 218 9.16 -19.72 1.25
CA SER A 218 10.15 -20.39 0.40
C SER A 218 9.70 -20.52 -1.06
N GLY A 219 10.57 -20.11 -1.98
CA GLY A 219 10.29 -20.07 -3.41
C GLY A 219 9.47 -18.87 -3.86
N TRP A 220 9.28 -17.89 -2.96
CA TRP A 220 8.64 -16.60 -3.22
C TRP A 220 9.51 -15.50 -2.66
N VAL A 221 9.92 -14.54 -3.49
CA VAL A 221 10.67 -13.37 -3.03
C VAL A 221 9.75 -12.20 -2.80
N SER A 222 9.94 -11.52 -1.67
CA SER A 222 9.20 -10.30 -1.34
C SER A 222 9.74 -9.12 -2.14
N SER A 223 8.85 -8.39 -2.82
CA SER A 223 9.17 -7.22 -3.62
C SER A 223 8.28 -6.04 -3.25
N ASP A 224 8.85 -4.87 -3.18
CA ASP A 224 8.11 -3.61 -3.24
C ASP A 224 8.40 -2.97 -4.59
N THR A 225 7.34 -2.84 -5.40
CA THR A 225 7.43 -2.41 -6.80
C THR A 225 7.24 -0.92 -6.99
N HIS A 226 7.08 -0.15 -5.88
CA HIS A 226 6.82 1.29 -5.93
C HIS A 226 7.48 1.97 -4.71
N VAL A 227 8.69 2.47 -4.92
CA VAL A 227 9.55 2.99 -3.84
C VAL A 227 10.31 4.23 -4.31
N HIS A 228 10.28 5.28 -3.49
CA HIS A 228 10.93 6.56 -3.78
C HIS A 228 12.05 6.90 -2.81
N THR A 229 12.93 7.77 -3.27
CA THR A 229 13.99 8.39 -2.46
C THR A 229 13.88 9.90 -2.53
N PHE A 230 14.06 10.58 -1.39
CA PHE A 230 14.20 12.04 -1.37
C PHE A 230 15.38 12.53 -2.22
N THR A 231 16.44 11.72 -2.27
CA THR A 231 17.68 12.05 -3.01
C THR A 231 17.39 12.35 -4.48
N HIS A 232 16.48 11.62 -5.10
CA HIS A 232 16.19 11.74 -6.53
C HIS A 232 14.79 12.35 -6.80
N SER A 233 13.74 11.85 -6.17
CA SER A 233 12.37 12.36 -6.35
C SER A 233 12.18 13.77 -5.79
N ARG A 234 13.00 14.20 -4.82
CA ARG A 234 12.84 15.48 -4.11
C ARG A 234 11.50 15.63 -3.38
N HIS A 235 10.85 14.52 -3.13
CA HIS A 235 9.58 14.38 -2.43
C HIS A 235 9.74 13.36 -1.31
N GLY A 236 9.01 13.52 -0.18
CA GLY A 236 9.20 12.73 1.03
C GLY A 236 10.46 13.12 1.82
N ASP A 237 11.00 12.21 2.61
CA ASP A 237 12.12 12.49 3.52
C ASP A 237 13.21 11.40 3.56
N ALA A 238 13.01 10.23 2.95
CA ALA A 238 13.97 9.14 2.98
C ALA A 238 15.10 9.35 1.96
N THR A 239 16.33 9.57 2.41
CA THR A 239 17.50 9.56 1.51
C THR A 239 17.71 8.18 0.91
N ILE A 240 18.52 8.06 -0.15
CA ILE A 240 18.77 6.76 -0.78
C ILE A 240 19.45 5.78 0.18
N GLU A 241 20.30 6.25 1.08
CA GLU A 241 20.93 5.44 2.12
C GLU A 241 19.91 4.99 3.17
N GLU A 242 19.07 5.90 3.67
CA GLU A 242 17.99 5.56 4.60
C GLU A 242 17.01 4.57 3.97
N ARG A 243 16.72 4.73 2.67
CA ARG A 243 15.86 3.81 1.93
C ARG A 243 16.46 2.41 1.83
N ALA A 244 17.77 2.28 1.57
CA ALA A 244 18.44 0.98 1.59
C ALA A 244 18.32 0.29 2.96
N ILE A 245 18.48 1.05 4.05
CA ILE A 245 18.32 0.53 5.42
C ILE A 245 16.87 0.10 5.68
N THR A 246 15.87 0.92 5.33
CA THR A 246 14.46 0.62 5.59
C THR A 246 13.98 -0.60 4.79
N LEU A 247 14.40 -0.77 3.54
CA LEU A 247 14.12 -1.95 2.71
C LEU A 247 14.66 -3.22 3.36
N ALA A 248 15.93 -3.22 3.78
CA ALA A 248 16.53 -4.35 4.47
C ALA A 248 15.82 -4.64 5.79
N ALA A 249 15.47 -3.61 6.57
CA ALA A 249 14.83 -3.75 7.86
C ALA A 249 13.36 -4.20 7.78
N GLU A 250 12.66 -3.95 6.67
CA GLU A 250 11.30 -4.45 6.40
C GLU A 250 11.30 -5.79 5.63
N GLY A 251 12.48 -6.39 5.39
CA GLY A 251 12.60 -7.70 4.76
C GLY A 251 12.16 -7.75 3.30
N ILE A 252 12.39 -6.67 2.55
CA ILE A 252 12.17 -6.65 1.10
C ILE A 252 13.41 -7.24 0.42
N GLU A 253 13.22 -8.33 -0.34
CA GLU A 253 14.29 -9.12 -0.96
C GLU A 253 14.58 -8.70 -2.41
N LEU A 254 13.58 -8.14 -3.09
CA LEU A 254 13.68 -7.67 -4.48
C LEU A 254 13.07 -6.26 -4.61
N PRO A 255 13.70 -5.22 -4.02
CA PRO A 255 13.19 -3.86 -4.13
C PRO A 255 13.34 -3.30 -5.55
N ILE A 256 12.33 -2.54 -5.99
CA ILE A 256 12.35 -1.84 -7.27
C ILE A 256 12.26 -0.34 -6.99
N ILE A 257 13.34 0.39 -7.27
CA ILE A 257 13.40 1.83 -7.02
C ILE A 257 12.78 2.55 -8.21
N THR A 258 11.76 3.36 -7.94
CA THR A 258 10.91 3.98 -8.96
C THR A 258 10.80 5.50 -8.79
N ASP A 259 11.92 6.18 -8.54
CA ASP A 259 11.94 7.63 -8.45
C ASP A 259 11.34 8.28 -9.71
N HIS A 260 10.63 9.40 -9.54
CA HIS A 260 9.89 10.07 -10.60
C HIS A 260 10.75 10.44 -11.81
N ASN A 261 10.46 9.85 -12.97
CA ASN A 261 11.11 10.12 -14.25
C ASN A 261 12.64 9.96 -14.22
N GLN A 262 13.15 9.04 -13.39
CA GLN A 262 14.57 8.73 -13.27
C GLN A 262 14.80 7.23 -13.12
N ASN A 263 15.87 6.71 -13.74
CA ASN A 263 16.28 5.31 -13.61
C ASN A 263 17.33 5.21 -12.49
N ILE A 264 16.95 4.70 -11.32
CA ILE A 264 17.81 4.70 -10.13
C ILE A 264 18.25 3.30 -9.75
N ASP A 265 19.55 3.13 -9.54
CA ASP A 265 20.18 1.93 -8.97
C ASP A 265 20.63 2.22 -7.52
N ILE A 266 20.05 1.50 -6.56
CA ILE A 266 20.36 1.64 -5.13
C ILE A 266 21.56 0.79 -4.67
N SER A 267 22.18 0.02 -5.55
CA SER A 267 23.26 -0.94 -5.19
C SER A 267 24.41 -0.29 -4.44
N SER A 268 24.80 0.93 -4.84
CA SER A 268 25.89 1.68 -4.18
C SER A 268 25.51 2.08 -2.75
N ALA A 269 24.28 2.53 -2.52
CA ALA A 269 23.79 2.88 -1.18
C ALA A 269 23.64 1.62 -0.31
N ALA A 270 23.15 0.51 -0.86
CA ALA A 270 23.09 -0.76 -0.15
C ALA A 270 24.47 -1.25 0.32
N LYS A 271 25.49 -1.08 -0.52
CA LYS A 271 26.87 -1.40 -0.15
C LYS A 271 27.41 -0.45 0.91
N ALA A 272 27.18 0.85 0.79
CA ALA A 272 27.66 1.86 1.73
C ALA A 272 27.03 1.70 3.13
N THR A 273 25.77 1.24 3.20
CA THR A 273 25.04 1.00 4.45
C THR A 273 25.21 -0.43 5.00
N GLY A 274 25.92 -1.30 4.26
CA GLY A 274 26.19 -2.69 4.67
C GLY A 274 25.03 -3.65 4.55
N VAL A 275 23.97 -3.30 3.79
CA VAL A 275 22.75 -4.12 3.67
C VAL A 275 22.64 -4.92 2.37
N SER A 276 23.64 -4.90 1.51
CA SER A 276 23.64 -5.59 0.20
C SER A 276 23.46 -7.11 0.28
N ALA A 277 23.69 -7.72 1.45
CA ALA A 277 23.42 -9.14 1.67
C ALA A 277 21.95 -9.51 1.88
N TYR A 278 21.06 -8.51 1.97
CA TYR A 278 19.66 -8.72 2.36
C TYR A 278 18.67 -8.56 1.20
N PHE A 279 19.12 -8.11 0.04
CA PHE A 279 18.27 -7.97 -1.14
C PHE A 279 19.07 -7.85 -2.46
N THR A 280 18.40 -8.14 -3.56
CA THR A 280 18.87 -7.88 -4.94
C THR A 280 18.00 -6.76 -5.53
N PRO A 281 18.51 -5.53 -5.79
CA PRO A 281 17.68 -4.46 -6.30
C PRO A 281 17.48 -4.56 -7.82
N ILE A 282 16.35 -4.05 -8.30
CA ILE A 282 16.09 -3.82 -9.72
C ILE A 282 15.97 -2.32 -9.97
N THR A 283 16.61 -1.83 -11.02
CA THR A 283 16.45 -0.45 -11.49
C THR A 283 15.07 -0.29 -12.12
N GLY A 284 14.29 0.64 -11.60
CA GLY A 284 12.98 1.01 -12.10
C GLY A 284 12.87 2.52 -12.33
N ASN A 285 11.67 2.95 -12.70
CA ASN A 285 11.31 4.35 -12.94
C ASN A 285 9.79 4.48 -12.76
N GLU A 286 9.33 5.45 -12.01
CA GLU A 286 7.94 5.86 -12.15
C GLU A 286 7.83 6.90 -13.27
N LEU A 287 7.27 6.48 -14.39
CA LEU A 287 6.89 7.36 -15.49
C LEU A 287 5.69 8.20 -15.05
N THR A 288 5.98 9.36 -14.47
CA THR A 288 4.99 10.30 -13.92
C THR A 288 4.48 11.20 -15.03
N THR A 289 3.30 10.90 -15.56
CA THR A 289 2.66 11.67 -16.63
C THR A 289 1.44 12.43 -16.12
N ARG A 290 0.87 13.32 -16.94
CA ARG A 290 -0.39 14.03 -16.63
C ARG A 290 -1.63 13.14 -16.65
N ILE A 291 -1.53 11.96 -17.24
CA ILE A 291 -2.65 11.04 -17.52
C ILE A 291 -2.50 9.70 -16.81
N GLY A 292 -1.82 9.70 -15.67
CA GLY A 292 -1.55 8.54 -14.82
C GLY A 292 -0.06 8.28 -14.68
N HIS A 293 0.27 7.49 -13.67
CA HIS A 293 1.64 7.12 -13.35
C HIS A 293 1.86 5.64 -13.63
N PHE A 294 3.07 5.31 -14.11
CA PHE A 294 3.39 3.95 -14.53
C PHE A 294 4.77 3.54 -14.00
N ASN A 295 4.84 2.53 -13.16
CA ASN A 295 6.13 1.95 -12.79
C ASN A 295 6.64 1.04 -13.90
N ILE A 296 7.88 1.29 -14.32
CA ILE A 296 8.53 0.57 -15.40
C ILE A 296 9.84 0.00 -14.89
N PHE A 297 10.03 -1.30 -15.02
CA PHE A 297 11.27 -2.01 -14.75
C PHE A 297 11.39 -3.22 -15.70
N LYS A 298 12.47 -3.68 -16.09
CA LYS A 298 13.88 -3.47 -15.80
C LYS A 298 14.41 -2.31 -16.67
N THR A 299 14.71 -1.18 -16.09
CA THR A 299 15.35 -0.07 -16.80
C THR A 299 16.88 -0.10 -16.58
N ASN A 300 17.60 0.83 -17.19
CA ASN A 300 19.04 0.92 -17.05
C ASN A 300 19.43 2.31 -16.55
N SER A 301 20.09 2.38 -15.38
CA SER A 301 20.51 3.64 -14.75
C SER A 301 21.49 4.47 -15.59
N HIS A 302 22.16 3.85 -16.57
CA HIS A 302 23.06 4.55 -17.52
C HIS A 302 22.35 5.05 -18.78
N GLN A 303 21.06 4.82 -18.93
CA GLN A 303 20.27 5.30 -20.05
C GLN A 303 19.33 6.43 -19.61
N PRO A 304 18.99 7.37 -20.53
CA PRO A 304 17.96 8.36 -20.25
C PRO A 304 16.65 7.70 -19.85
N ALA A 305 15.95 8.33 -18.90
CA ALA A 305 14.62 7.92 -18.52
C ALA A 305 13.66 7.96 -19.73
N ILE A 306 12.53 7.24 -19.62
CA ILE A 306 11.47 7.24 -20.63
C ILE A 306 10.84 8.63 -20.64
N ASN A 307 10.47 9.11 -21.84
CA ASN A 307 9.85 10.42 -21.99
C ASN A 307 8.47 10.44 -21.31
N ALA A 308 8.29 11.32 -20.34
CA ALA A 308 7.06 11.49 -19.59
C ALA A 308 5.99 12.37 -20.30
N ASN A 309 6.36 13.03 -21.39
CA ASN A 309 5.39 13.82 -22.18
C ASN A 309 4.45 12.88 -22.92
N ALA A 310 3.21 12.78 -22.45
CA ALA A 310 2.17 11.97 -23.03
C ALA A 310 0.82 12.69 -22.87
N GLU A 311 0.02 12.72 -23.93
CA GLU A 311 -1.34 13.26 -23.94
C GLU A 311 -2.38 12.13 -23.95
N SER A 312 -1.94 10.90 -24.24
CA SER A 312 -2.77 9.70 -24.28
C SER A 312 -1.96 8.47 -23.84
N TRP A 313 -2.65 7.40 -23.43
CA TRP A 313 -1.99 6.13 -23.14
C TRP A 313 -1.33 5.52 -24.38
N ASN A 314 -1.76 5.90 -25.59
CA ASN A 314 -1.06 5.52 -26.83
C ASN A 314 0.36 6.09 -26.86
N ASP A 315 0.54 7.36 -26.42
CA ASP A 315 1.85 7.99 -26.34
C ASP A 315 2.73 7.32 -25.28
N VAL A 316 2.14 6.95 -24.13
CA VAL A 316 2.85 6.16 -23.09
C VAL A 316 3.35 4.85 -23.70
N GLY A 317 2.49 4.11 -24.37
CA GLY A 317 2.86 2.86 -25.04
C GLY A 317 3.98 3.03 -26.08
N LEU A 318 3.92 4.08 -26.89
CA LEU A 318 4.96 4.40 -27.88
C LEU A 318 6.29 4.78 -27.20
N ASN A 319 6.25 5.58 -26.14
CA ASN A 319 7.44 5.99 -25.40
C ASN A 319 8.14 4.78 -24.76
N ILE A 320 7.39 3.79 -24.29
CA ILE A 320 7.91 2.54 -23.74
C ILE A 320 8.44 1.62 -24.85
N ALA A 321 7.69 1.43 -25.93
CA ALA A 321 8.05 0.51 -27.03
C ALA A 321 9.34 0.90 -27.76
N ASN A 322 9.72 2.19 -27.70
CA ASN A 322 10.96 2.69 -28.28
C ASN A 322 12.23 2.27 -27.48
N LYS A 323 12.08 1.54 -26.37
CA LYS A 323 13.19 1.00 -25.57
C LYS A 323 13.34 -0.50 -25.83
N GLU A 324 14.59 -0.93 -26.03
CA GLU A 324 14.92 -2.36 -26.19
C GLU A 324 14.76 -3.05 -24.84
N ASN A 325 13.76 -3.87 -24.63
CA ASN A 325 13.63 -4.95 -23.63
C ASN A 325 12.16 -5.20 -23.27
N ARG A 326 11.86 -6.39 -22.77
CA ARG A 326 10.56 -6.69 -22.13
C ARG A 326 10.53 -6.02 -20.75
N HIS A 327 9.73 -4.97 -20.63
CA HIS A 327 9.49 -4.28 -19.37
C HIS A 327 8.23 -4.84 -18.68
N VAL A 328 8.26 -4.86 -17.36
CA VAL A 328 7.02 -4.81 -16.58
C VAL A 328 6.58 -3.35 -16.55
N VAL A 329 5.32 -3.13 -16.87
CA VAL A 329 4.68 -1.82 -16.85
C VAL A 329 3.46 -1.92 -15.95
N ILE A 330 3.49 -1.22 -14.83
CA ILE A 330 2.42 -1.24 -13.82
C ILE A 330 1.65 0.07 -13.89
N LEU A 331 0.32 0.03 -14.01
CA LEU A 331 -0.51 1.21 -13.74
C LEU A 331 -0.60 1.41 -12.23
N ASN A 332 -0.10 2.55 -11.72
CA ASN A 332 -0.06 2.89 -10.31
C ASN A 332 -1.37 3.52 -9.85
N HIS A 333 -1.75 3.35 -8.57
CA HIS A 333 -2.83 4.03 -7.84
C HIS A 333 -3.94 4.60 -8.74
N ALA A 334 -4.54 3.74 -9.59
CA ALA A 334 -5.42 4.11 -10.71
C ALA A 334 -6.68 4.89 -10.31
N ARG A 335 -7.03 4.94 -9.03
CA ARG A 335 -8.18 5.68 -8.49
C ARG A 335 -7.81 7.03 -7.87
N ASP A 336 -6.53 7.40 -7.87
CA ASP A 336 -6.09 8.69 -7.35
C ASP A 336 -6.07 9.76 -8.43
N ILE A 337 -6.27 11.02 -8.01
CA ILE A 337 -6.25 12.18 -8.89
C ILE A 337 -4.86 12.80 -8.87
N HIS A 338 -4.22 12.82 -10.03
CA HIS A 338 -2.96 13.51 -10.24
C HIS A 338 -3.10 14.51 -11.40
N ASN A 339 -2.71 15.76 -11.17
CA ASN A 339 -2.84 16.82 -12.18
C ASN A 339 -4.27 16.97 -12.76
N GLY A 340 -5.30 16.65 -11.96
CA GLY A 340 -6.71 16.73 -12.37
C GLY A 340 -7.21 15.53 -13.18
N PHE A 341 -6.40 14.50 -13.38
CA PHE A 341 -6.79 13.27 -14.08
C PHE A 341 -6.76 12.06 -13.12
N ARG A 342 -7.74 11.19 -13.25
CA ARG A 342 -7.85 9.90 -12.55
C ARG A 342 -7.96 8.80 -13.60
N PRO A 343 -7.00 7.87 -13.69
CA PRO A 343 -6.99 6.80 -14.70
C PRO A 343 -8.28 6.00 -14.78
N PHE A 344 -8.83 5.57 -13.64
CA PHE A 344 -10.09 4.83 -13.55
C PHE A 344 -11.20 5.68 -12.94
N ASP A 345 -11.42 6.89 -13.52
CA ASP A 345 -12.53 7.74 -13.10
C ASP A 345 -13.87 7.17 -13.58
N PRO A 346 -14.91 7.08 -12.72
CA PRO A 346 -16.23 6.57 -13.11
C PRO A 346 -16.90 7.33 -14.26
N THR A 347 -16.44 8.55 -14.57
CA THR A 347 -16.97 9.34 -15.70
C THR A 347 -16.48 8.86 -17.07
N HIS A 348 -15.48 8.00 -17.13
CA HIS A 348 -14.94 7.43 -18.37
C HIS A 348 -14.45 5.99 -18.26
N HIS A 349 -14.61 5.35 -17.09
CA HIS A 349 -14.23 3.96 -16.85
C HIS A 349 -15.38 3.17 -16.21
N ILE A 350 -15.80 2.10 -16.87
CA ILE A 350 -16.79 1.14 -16.39
C ILE A 350 -16.04 0.01 -15.71
N SER A 351 -15.99 0.05 -14.38
CA SER A 351 -15.17 -0.85 -13.55
C SER A 351 -15.50 -2.32 -13.78
N SER A 352 -16.79 -2.68 -13.73
CA SER A 352 -17.24 -4.07 -13.85
C SER A 352 -16.92 -4.72 -15.21
N ALA A 353 -16.79 -3.89 -16.26
CA ALA A 353 -16.44 -4.35 -17.60
C ALA A 353 -14.98 -4.10 -17.99
N GLY A 354 -14.21 -3.36 -17.19
CA GLY A 354 -12.86 -2.93 -17.56
C GLY A 354 -12.82 -2.09 -18.84
N LEU A 355 -13.91 -1.37 -19.13
CA LEU A 355 -14.10 -0.64 -20.37
C LEU A 355 -13.87 0.85 -20.15
N SER A 356 -12.96 1.45 -20.91
CA SER A 356 -12.79 2.90 -20.99
C SER A 356 -13.54 3.47 -22.18
N THR A 357 -14.17 4.64 -21.99
CA THR A 357 -14.74 5.43 -23.10
C THR A 357 -13.71 6.30 -23.80
N LEU A 358 -12.52 6.43 -23.21
CA LEU A 358 -11.38 7.06 -23.86
C LEU A 358 -10.88 6.15 -24.98
N SER A 359 -10.61 6.73 -26.15
CA SER A 359 -10.11 5.98 -27.32
C SER A 359 -8.61 5.69 -27.20
N TRP A 360 -8.16 5.23 -26.01
CA TRP A 360 -6.77 4.95 -25.71
C TRP A 360 -6.52 3.46 -25.56
N THR A 361 -5.36 3.01 -26.03
CA THR A 361 -4.90 1.64 -25.81
C THR A 361 -4.22 1.56 -24.44
N PHE A 362 -4.63 0.61 -23.63
CA PHE A 362 -4.05 0.39 -22.29
C PHE A 362 -2.59 -0.06 -22.40
N PRO A 363 -1.62 0.66 -21.81
CA PRO A 363 -0.19 0.44 -22.07
C PRO A 363 0.50 -0.51 -21.09
N ALA A 364 -0.19 -0.95 -20.02
CA ALA A 364 0.42 -1.72 -18.93
C ALA A 364 0.12 -3.22 -19.03
N ASN A 365 0.98 -4.05 -18.42
CA ASN A 365 0.80 -5.49 -18.26
C ASN A 365 0.65 -5.93 -16.79
N ALA A 366 0.64 -4.95 -15.88
CA ALA A 366 0.33 -5.13 -14.47
C ALA A 366 -0.41 -3.89 -13.93
N MET A 367 -1.03 -4.01 -12.76
CA MET A 367 -1.63 -2.87 -12.06
C MET A 367 -1.57 -3.05 -10.55
N GLU A 368 -1.48 -1.95 -9.83
CA GLU A 368 -1.61 -1.97 -8.38
C GLU A 368 -3.06 -2.30 -7.98
N VAL A 369 -3.21 -3.35 -7.20
CA VAL A 369 -4.46 -3.69 -6.51
C VAL A 369 -4.39 -3.34 -5.03
N ILE A 370 -3.17 -3.16 -4.52
CA ILE A 370 -2.84 -2.59 -3.21
C ILE A 370 -1.71 -1.58 -3.40
N ASN A 371 -1.93 -0.36 -2.90
CA ASN A 371 -0.89 0.62 -2.67
C ASN A 371 -1.05 1.14 -1.24
N SER A 372 -0.12 0.81 -0.32
CA SER A 372 -0.29 1.13 1.10
C SER A 372 -0.05 2.59 1.45
N GLY A 373 0.57 3.36 0.56
CA GLY A 373 0.69 4.82 0.68
C GLY A 373 -0.52 5.56 0.11
N SER A 374 -1.21 4.95 -0.87
CA SER A 374 -2.40 5.48 -1.54
C SER A 374 -3.61 4.58 -1.31
N GLN A 375 -4.01 4.41 -0.04
CA GLN A 375 -5.15 3.56 0.32
C GLN A 375 -6.46 4.07 -0.29
N GLN A 376 -7.33 3.14 -0.67
CA GLN A 376 -8.71 3.45 -1.01
C GLN A 376 -9.62 3.28 0.22
N SER A 377 -10.67 4.09 0.34
CA SER A 377 -11.64 3.96 1.44
C SER A 377 -12.33 2.59 1.43
N ASP A 378 -12.61 2.03 0.25
CA ASP A 378 -12.92 0.61 0.05
C ASP A 378 -11.73 -0.09 -0.61
N ILE A 379 -11.07 -0.96 0.13
CA ILE A 379 -9.87 -1.67 -0.33
C ILE A 379 -10.15 -2.63 -1.50
N MET A 380 -11.42 -3.04 -1.73
CA MET A 380 -11.79 -3.87 -2.86
C MET A 380 -11.94 -3.09 -4.17
N THR A 381 -11.91 -1.76 -4.15
CA THR A 381 -12.11 -0.94 -5.36
C THR A 381 -11.15 -1.30 -6.48
N LEU A 382 -9.83 -1.33 -6.20
CA LEU A 382 -8.81 -1.67 -7.21
C LEU A 382 -8.85 -3.16 -7.61
N PHE A 383 -9.25 -4.06 -6.71
CA PHE A 383 -9.48 -5.46 -7.06
C PHE A 383 -10.65 -5.60 -8.06
N ASN A 384 -11.73 -4.85 -7.87
CA ASN A 384 -12.87 -4.87 -8.78
C ASN A 384 -12.48 -4.34 -10.16
N ASP A 385 -11.68 -3.26 -10.22
CA ASP A 385 -11.11 -2.76 -11.47
C ASP A 385 -10.25 -3.82 -12.16
N TRP A 386 -9.36 -4.48 -11.41
CA TRP A 386 -8.53 -5.56 -11.92
C TRP A 386 -9.36 -6.70 -12.50
N PHE A 387 -10.39 -7.14 -11.80
CA PHE A 387 -11.31 -8.19 -12.28
C PHE A 387 -12.03 -7.77 -13.57
N GLY A 388 -12.50 -6.52 -13.65
CA GLY A 388 -13.13 -5.99 -14.87
C GLY A 388 -12.16 -5.97 -16.04
N MET A 389 -10.92 -5.48 -15.83
CA MET A 389 -9.87 -5.46 -16.85
C MET A 389 -9.52 -6.87 -17.33
N MET A 390 -9.39 -7.84 -16.42
CA MET A 390 -9.16 -9.25 -16.74
C MET A 390 -10.31 -9.85 -17.57
N ASN A 391 -11.55 -9.56 -17.19
CA ASN A 391 -12.74 -9.98 -17.92
C ASN A 391 -12.83 -9.34 -19.32
N HIS A 392 -12.27 -8.13 -19.49
CA HIS A 392 -12.19 -7.43 -20.80
C HIS A 392 -11.09 -7.98 -21.71
N GLY A 393 -10.20 -8.84 -21.18
CA GLY A 393 -9.11 -9.45 -21.97
C GLY A 393 -7.74 -8.80 -21.76
N TYR A 394 -7.60 -7.86 -20.82
CA TYR A 394 -6.28 -7.40 -20.38
C TYR A 394 -5.74 -8.38 -19.32
N PHE A 395 -4.84 -9.25 -19.69
CA PHE A 395 -4.26 -10.25 -18.78
C PHE A 395 -3.23 -9.60 -17.84
N LEU A 396 -3.72 -8.82 -16.87
CA LEU A 396 -2.91 -8.00 -15.99
C LEU A 396 -2.43 -8.77 -14.76
N THR A 397 -1.17 -8.61 -14.42
CA THR A 397 -0.63 -9.07 -13.15
C THR A 397 -1.03 -8.11 -12.02
N PRO A 398 -1.67 -8.59 -10.93
CA PRO A 398 -1.94 -7.75 -9.77
C PRO A 398 -0.66 -7.56 -8.98
N VAL A 399 -0.40 -6.34 -8.51
CA VAL A 399 0.74 -6.06 -7.64
C VAL A 399 0.30 -5.32 -6.37
N GLY A 400 1.05 -5.55 -5.30
CA GLY A 400 1.01 -4.77 -4.07
C GLY A 400 2.31 -4.00 -3.92
N SER A 401 2.21 -2.76 -3.47
CA SER A 401 3.34 -1.84 -3.32
C SER A 401 3.10 -0.85 -2.19
N SER A 402 4.14 -0.10 -1.80
CA SER A 402 4.02 0.86 -0.72
C SER A 402 3.86 2.31 -1.16
N ASP A 403 4.41 2.70 -2.30
CA ASP A 403 4.54 4.10 -2.71
C ASP A 403 5.23 4.97 -1.63
N SER A 404 6.18 4.33 -0.94
CA SER A 404 6.82 4.94 0.23
C SER A 404 7.83 6.01 -0.20
N HIS A 405 7.62 7.23 0.30
CA HIS A 405 8.51 8.38 0.11
C HIS A 405 9.31 8.71 1.38
N ASP A 406 8.78 8.36 2.54
CA ASP A 406 9.30 8.75 3.86
C ASP A 406 9.93 7.56 4.58
N VAL A 407 10.73 7.84 5.62
CA VAL A 407 11.28 6.79 6.49
C VAL A 407 10.19 6.15 7.35
N SER A 408 9.25 6.95 7.90
CA SER A 408 8.29 6.47 8.89
C SER A 408 6.83 6.70 8.51
N ARG A 409 6.49 7.73 7.74
CA ARG A 409 5.10 8.11 7.46
C ARG A 409 4.36 6.98 6.76
N PHE A 410 4.88 6.47 5.66
CA PHE A 410 4.38 5.32 4.92
C PHE A 410 5.46 4.23 4.92
N THR A 411 5.19 3.13 5.62
CA THR A 411 6.18 2.05 5.79
C THR A 411 6.47 1.38 4.46
N VAL A 412 7.74 1.39 4.03
CA VAL A 412 8.19 0.69 2.82
C VAL A 412 7.91 -0.81 2.93
N GLY A 413 7.44 -1.42 1.86
CA GLY A 413 7.12 -2.84 1.82
C GLY A 413 5.91 -3.25 2.66
N GLN A 414 5.09 -2.32 3.15
CA GLN A 414 3.86 -2.66 3.85
C GLN A 414 2.86 -3.31 2.89
N GLY A 415 2.52 -2.63 1.77
CA GLY A 415 2.02 -3.29 0.57
C GLY A 415 3.20 -3.92 -0.17
N ARG A 416 3.10 -5.20 -0.54
CA ARG A 416 4.16 -5.92 -1.24
C ARG A 416 3.65 -7.01 -2.16
N THR A 417 4.46 -7.35 -3.14
CA THR A 417 4.24 -8.46 -4.08
C THR A 417 5.22 -9.58 -3.77
N TYR A 418 4.73 -10.81 -3.68
CA TYR A 418 5.56 -12.00 -3.66
C TYR A 418 5.66 -12.55 -5.08
N ILE A 419 6.86 -12.66 -5.60
CA ILE A 419 7.15 -13.11 -6.95
C ILE A 419 7.72 -14.53 -6.87
N LYS A 420 7.16 -15.45 -7.63
CA LYS A 420 7.65 -16.83 -7.66
C LYS A 420 9.02 -16.88 -8.32
N THR A 421 10.06 -17.11 -7.51
CA THR A 421 11.45 -17.34 -7.93
C THR A 421 12.24 -17.85 -6.74
N SER A 422 13.47 -18.32 -6.95
CA SER A 422 14.31 -18.83 -5.87
C SER A 422 14.76 -17.72 -4.93
N ASP A 423 14.55 -17.93 -3.65
CA ASP A 423 14.98 -17.10 -2.51
C ASP A 423 16.19 -17.72 -1.76
N ALA A 424 16.86 -18.72 -2.35
CA ALA A 424 17.99 -19.41 -1.73
C ALA A 424 19.17 -18.48 -1.39
N ASP A 425 19.38 -17.44 -2.20
CA ASP A 425 20.32 -16.35 -1.95
C ASP A 425 19.67 -15.02 -2.36
N VAL A 426 19.16 -14.28 -1.38
CA VAL A 426 18.47 -13.01 -1.61
C VAL A 426 19.42 -11.89 -2.09
N SER A 427 20.73 -12.06 -1.96
CA SER A 427 21.74 -11.14 -2.49
C SER A 427 22.05 -11.35 -3.97
N ALA A 428 21.54 -12.45 -4.58
CA ALA A 428 21.80 -12.85 -5.95
C ALA A 428 20.58 -13.50 -6.63
N ILE A 429 19.39 -12.89 -6.46
CA ILE A 429 18.14 -13.33 -7.09
C ILE A 429 18.26 -13.24 -8.61
N ASP A 430 17.79 -14.27 -9.34
CA ASP A 430 17.63 -14.21 -10.79
C ASP A 430 16.53 -13.21 -11.18
N THR A 431 16.94 -11.98 -11.47
CA THR A 431 16.03 -10.89 -11.82
C THR A 431 15.28 -11.12 -13.14
N ASP A 432 15.87 -11.89 -14.08
CA ASP A 432 15.21 -12.22 -15.35
C ASP A 432 14.11 -13.25 -15.13
N ASP A 433 14.32 -14.22 -14.24
CA ASP A 433 13.28 -15.17 -13.84
C ASP A 433 12.15 -14.46 -13.10
N ALA A 434 12.49 -13.58 -12.15
CA ALA A 434 11.49 -12.78 -11.42
C ALA A 434 10.62 -11.96 -12.38
N ILE A 435 11.22 -11.25 -13.33
CA ILE A 435 10.51 -10.44 -14.33
C ILE A 435 9.60 -11.30 -15.21
N ARG A 436 10.09 -12.43 -15.71
CA ARG A 436 9.26 -13.37 -16.48
C ARG A 436 8.05 -13.83 -15.66
N ASN A 437 8.23 -14.10 -14.39
CA ASN A 437 7.18 -14.58 -13.51
C ASN A 437 6.18 -13.47 -13.15
N VAL A 438 6.60 -12.21 -13.01
CA VAL A 438 5.67 -11.08 -12.92
C VAL A 438 4.83 -10.97 -14.20
N ILE A 439 5.44 -10.96 -15.38
CA ILE A 439 4.71 -10.87 -16.68
C ILE A 439 3.72 -12.04 -16.83
N ASN A 440 4.05 -13.21 -16.32
CA ASN A 440 3.19 -14.39 -16.38
C ASN A 440 2.15 -14.47 -15.26
N GLY A 441 2.06 -13.49 -14.37
CA GLY A 441 1.08 -13.47 -13.28
C GLY A 441 1.38 -14.43 -12.11
N LYS A 442 2.63 -14.93 -12.01
CA LYS A 442 3.07 -15.83 -10.93
C LYS A 442 3.42 -15.03 -9.67
N VAL A 443 2.41 -14.40 -9.11
CA VAL A 443 2.56 -13.49 -7.97
C VAL A 443 1.49 -13.72 -6.91
N LEU A 444 1.80 -13.25 -5.68
CA LEU A 444 0.85 -13.08 -4.60
C LEU A 444 0.93 -11.63 -4.13
N VAL A 445 -0.17 -11.07 -3.65
CA VAL A 445 -0.24 -9.70 -3.14
C VAL A 445 -0.50 -9.72 -1.63
N SER A 446 0.25 -8.93 -0.89
CA SER A 446 0.15 -8.89 0.57
C SER A 446 0.07 -7.46 1.11
N LEU A 447 -0.82 -7.28 2.09
CA LEU A 447 -0.83 -6.19 3.06
C LEU A 447 -1.02 -6.82 4.45
N GLY A 448 0.00 -7.57 4.94
CA GLY A 448 -0.01 -8.20 6.26
C GLY A 448 -0.68 -9.58 6.36
N LEU A 449 -1.14 -10.15 5.26
CA LEU A 449 -1.53 -11.56 5.12
C LEU A 449 -0.95 -12.13 3.81
N LEU A 450 -0.64 -13.41 3.78
CA LEU A 450 -0.25 -14.12 2.57
C LEU A 450 -1.26 -15.21 2.27
N THR A 451 -1.82 -15.19 1.06
CA THR A 451 -2.77 -16.20 0.60
C THR A 451 -2.17 -16.95 -0.57
N THR A 452 -2.18 -18.28 -0.50
CA THR A 452 -1.77 -19.16 -1.59
C THR A 452 -2.97 -19.94 -2.12
N LEU A 453 -2.92 -20.30 -3.41
CA LEU A 453 -3.94 -21.11 -4.06
C LEU A 453 -3.30 -22.10 -5.03
N SER A 454 -3.82 -23.31 -5.06
CA SER A 454 -3.53 -24.26 -6.12
C SER A 454 -4.80 -25.00 -6.56
N LEU A 455 -4.94 -25.17 -7.88
CA LEU A 455 -5.98 -26.02 -8.47
C LEU A 455 -5.45 -27.44 -8.65
N ASP A 456 -6.23 -28.42 -8.17
CA ASP A 456 -5.90 -29.86 -8.23
C ASP A 456 -4.49 -30.21 -7.69
N GLY A 457 -3.98 -29.40 -6.74
CA GLY A 457 -2.65 -29.53 -6.15
C GLY A 457 -1.48 -29.26 -7.09
N LYS A 458 -1.72 -28.70 -8.28
CA LYS A 458 -0.70 -28.56 -9.33
C LYS A 458 -0.61 -27.15 -9.93
N TYR A 459 -1.73 -26.53 -10.25
CA TYR A 459 -1.76 -25.27 -10.99
C TYR A 459 -1.91 -24.09 -10.02
N GLY A 460 -0.97 -23.15 -10.05
CA GLY A 460 -0.93 -21.95 -9.22
C GLY A 460 -1.15 -20.67 -10.01
N PRO A 461 -0.98 -19.49 -9.38
CA PRO A 461 -1.07 -18.19 -10.05
C PRO A 461 -0.25 -18.15 -11.34
N GLY A 462 -0.85 -17.61 -12.42
CA GLY A 462 -0.25 -17.53 -13.74
C GLY A 462 -0.36 -18.78 -14.59
N ASP A 463 -0.78 -19.93 -14.06
CA ASP A 463 -0.95 -21.16 -14.83
C ASP A 463 -2.34 -21.23 -15.51
N LEU A 464 -2.43 -22.05 -16.56
CA LEU A 464 -3.69 -22.46 -17.21
C LEU A 464 -3.97 -23.93 -16.85
N CYS A 465 -5.03 -24.17 -16.08
CA CYS A 465 -5.49 -25.51 -15.68
C CYS A 465 -6.40 -26.09 -16.78
N PRO A 466 -6.14 -27.30 -17.30
CA PRO A 466 -7.00 -27.94 -18.26
C PRO A 466 -8.41 -28.20 -17.71
N PHE A 467 -9.40 -28.24 -18.61
CA PHE A 467 -10.81 -28.48 -18.25
C PHE A 467 -11.02 -29.78 -17.46
N LYS A 468 -11.85 -29.64 -16.42
CA LYS A 468 -12.53 -30.72 -15.69
C LYS A 468 -13.93 -30.24 -15.31
N ASN A 469 -14.87 -31.14 -15.10
CA ASN A 469 -16.22 -30.77 -14.65
C ASN A 469 -16.21 -30.06 -13.28
N ASN A 470 -15.29 -30.48 -12.41
CA ASN A 470 -15.05 -29.88 -11.09
C ASN A 470 -13.53 -29.81 -10.87
N SER A 471 -13.08 -28.80 -10.16
CA SER A 471 -11.69 -28.68 -9.71
C SER A 471 -11.63 -28.45 -8.20
N ASP A 472 -10.63 -29.04 -7.56
CA ASP A 472 -10.35 -28.82 -6.15
C ASP A 472 -9.43 -27.61 -6.00
N VAL A 473 -9.92 -26.60 -5.30
CA VAL A 473 -9.22 -25.35 -4.97
C VAL A 473 -8.66 -25.48 -3.57
N SER A 474 -7.36 -25.75 -3.47
CA SER A 474 -6.63 -25.74 -2.20
C SER A 474 -6.17 -24.33 -1.90
N ILE A 475 -6.53 -23.80 -0.73
CA ILE A 475 -6.18 -22.45 -0.29
C ILE A 475 -5.52 -22.54 1.08
N GLU A 476 -4.48 -21.73 1.28
CA GLU A 476 -3.84 -21.54 2.57
C GLU A 476 -3.68 -20.05 2.85
N VAL A 477 -4.00 -19.64 4.09
CA VAL A 477 -3.84 -18.26 4.57
C VAL A 477 -2.79 -18.25 5.66
N LEU A 478 -1.75 -17.45 5.46
CA LEU A 478 -0.61 -17.31 6.37
C LEU A 478 -0.54 -15.88 6.92
N GLY A 479 0.05 -15.74 8.09
CA GLY A 479 0.33 -14.45 8.71
C GLY A 479 1.06 -14.60 10.04
N PRO A 480 1.76 -13.55 10.50
CA PRO A 480 2.44 -13.60 11.80
C PRO A 480 1.46 -13.60 12.96
N SER A 481 1.93 -13.94 14.15
CA SER A 481 1.12 -14.03 15.38
C SER A 481 0.34 -12.76 15.71
N TRP A 482 0.85 -11.60 15.34
CA TRP A 482 0.21 -10.29 15.56
C TRP A 482 -0.82 -9.89 14.49
N ALA A 483 -0.82 -10.54 13.32
CA ALA A 483 -1.80 -10.29 12.25
C ALA A 483 -3.04 -11.17 12.46
N HIS A 484 -4.22 -10.60 12.29
CA HIS A 484 -5.49 -11.32 12.40
C HIS A 484 -6.07 -11.55 11.00
N ALA A 485 -6.39 -12.81 10.67
CA ALA A 485 -7.16 -13.18 9.50
C ALA A 485 -8.58 -13.54 9.95
N GLU A 486 -9.61 -12.97 9.34
CA GLU A 486 -11.01 -13.12 9.76
C GLU A 486 -11.85 -13.92 8.79
N ARG A 487 -11.55 -13.81 7.52
CA ARG A 487 -12.26 -14.54 6.46
C ARG A 487 -11.39 -14.78 5.25
N VAL A 488 -11.75 -15.81 4.48
CA VAL A 488 -11.19 -16.10 3.18
C VAL A 488 -12.32 -16.26 2.17
N SER A 489 -12.16 -15.66 1.00
CA SER A 489 -13.15 -15.64 -0.07
C SER A 489 -12.54 -16.17 -1.36
N LEU A 490 -13.34 -16.87 -2.16
CA LEU A 490 -12.98 -17.34 -3.48
C LEU A 490 -13.79 -16.58 -4.53
N TYR A 491 -13.11 -16.09 -5.53
CA TYR A 491 -13.68 -15.35 -6.65
C TYR A 491 -13.48 -16.13 -7.95
N VAL A 492 -14.51 -16.20 -8.78
CA VAL A 492 -14.45 -16.71 -10.15
C VAL A 492 -14.83 -15.55 -11.07
N ASN A 493 -13.94 -15.17 -11.98
CA ASN A 493 -14.11 -13.98 -12.83
C ASN A 493 -14.56 -12.72 -12.05
N GLY A 494 -14.03 -12.52 -10.83
CA GLY A 494 -14.38 -11.40 -9.96
C GLY A 494 -15.70 -11.54 -9.19
N VAL A 495 -16.47 -12.60 -9.41
CA VAL A 495 -17.69 -12.88 -8.64
C VAL A 495 -17.35 -13.76 -7.43
N LYS A 496 -17.69 -13.32 -6.24
CA LYS A 496 -17.47 -14.09 -5.01
C LYS A 496 -18.40 -15.31 -4.98
N VAL A 497 -17.82 -16.51 -5.06
CA VAL A 497 -18.57 -17.78 -5.10
C VAL A 497 -18.55 -18.53 -3.78
N LYS A 498 -17.56 -18.26 -2.91
CA LYS A 498 -17.47 -18.90 -1.60
C LYS A 498 -16.76 -18.00 -0.60
N GLU A 499 -17.15 -18.09 0.66
CA GLU A 499 -16.51 -17.39 1.77
C GLU A 499 -16.57 -18.26 3.03
N GLU A 500 -15.53 -18.22 3.85
CA GLU A 500 -15.48 -18.89 5.14
C GLU A 500 -14.82 -17.99 6.19
N LYS A 501 -15.37 -18.02 7.41
CA LYS A 501 -14.80 -17.32 8.56
C LYS A 501 -13.61 -18.10 9.12
N ILE A 502 -12.52 -17.39 9.41
CA ILE A 502 -11.32 -17.94 10.01
C ILE A 502 -11.46 -17.86 11.55
N THR A 503 -11.51 -19.00 12.21
CA THR A 503 -11.66 -19.08 13.68
C THR A 503 -10.33 -19.02 14.41
N ASN A 504 -9.24 -19.51 13.80
CA ASN A 504 -7.90 -19.53 14.38
C ASN A 504 -7.08 -18.28 13.97
N HIS A 505 -7.70 -17.11 14.06
CA HIS A 505 -7.17 -15.84 13.55
C HIS A 505 -5.84 -15.37 14.17
N LYS A 506 -5.49 -15.88 15.39
CA LYS A 506 -4.25 -15.52 16.11
C LYS A 506 -3.12 -16.53 15.96
N ALA A 507 -3.28 -17.60 15.19
CA ALA A 507 -2.21 -18.56 14.97
C ALA A 507 -0.98 -17.89 14.34
N SER A 508 0.21 -18.32 14.72
CA SER A 508 1.47 -17.98 14.05
C SER A 508 1.61 -18.85 12.80
N GLY A 509 2.00 -18.25 11.69
CA GLY A 509 2.12 -18.93 10.41
C GLY A 509 0.75 -19.23 9.80
N GLN A 510 0.32 -20.49 9.80
CA GLN A 510 -0.93 -20.89 9.16
C GLN A 510 -2.16 -20.42 9.97
N LYS A 511 -2.93 -19.49 9.38
CA LYS A 511 -4.21 -18.98 9.93
C LYS A 511 -5.38 -19.87 9.55
N TRP A 512 -5.38 -20.36 8.31
CA TRP A 512 -6.43 -21.20 7.76
C TRP A 512 -5.91 -22.01 6.59
N LYS A 513 -6.48 -23.21 6.40
CA LYS A 513 -6.24 -24.06 5.24
C LYS A 513 -7.50 -24.86 4.94
N GLY A 514 -7.86 -24.93 3.66
CA GLY A 514 -9.03 -25.68 3.22
C GLY A 514 -8.98 -26.04 1.75
N ILE A 515 -9.89 -26.93 1.37
CA ILE A 515 -10.09 -27.36 -0.02
C ILE A 515 -11.56 -27.13 -0.35
N TRP A 516 -11.83 -26.45 -1.46
CA TRP A 516 -13.16 -26.23 -1.98
C TRP A 516 -13.30 -26.81 -3.38
N THR A 517 -14.23 -27.71 -3.57
CA THR A 517 -14.57 -28.19 -4.92
C THR A 517 -15.53 -27.21 -5.57
N ILE A 518 -15.21 -26.73 -6.77
CA ILE A 518 -16.04 -25.82 -7.55
C ILE A 518 -16.40 -26.42 -8.90
N PRO A 519 -17.65 -26.25 -9.40
CA PRO A 519 -18.02 -26.63 -10.76
C PRO A 519 -17.36 -25.67 -11.75
N ILE A 520 -16.84 -26.19 -12.86
CA ILE A 520 -16.22 -25.42 -13.92
C ILE A 520 -17.21 -25.27 -15.08
N PRO A 521 -17.48 -24.04 -15.55
CA PRO A 521 -18.31 -23.80 -16.72
C PRO A 521 -17.60 -24.28 -18.00
N LYS A 522 -18.35 -24.44 -19.09
CA LYS A 522 -17.82 -24.80 -20.42
C LYS A 522 -17.28 -23.59 -21.18
N HIS A 523 -16.62 -22.69 -20.49
CA HIS A 523 -15.91 -21.52 -21.01
C HIS A 523 -14.86 -21.14 -19.98
N ASP A 524 -13.85 -20.40 -20.39
CA ASP A 524 -12.73 -20.06 -19.54
C ASP A 524 -13.13 -19.13 -18.40
N VAL A 525 -12.50 -19.37 -17.27
CA VAL A 525 -12.62 -18.53 -16.09
C VAL A 525 -11.26 -18.41 -15.38
N PHE A 526 -11.09 -17.35 -14.63
CA PHE A 526 -9.99 -17.25 -13.68
C PHE A 526 -10.49 -17.31 -12.23
N VAL A 527 -9.63 -17.81 -11.36
CA VAL A 527 -9.91 -18.02 -9.94
C VAL A 527 -8.90 -17.24 -9.11
N VAL A 528 -9.38 -16.54 -8.08
CA VAL A 528 -8.57 -15.75 -7.13
C VAL A 528 -9.08 -16.01 -5.72
N ALA A 529 -8.15 -16.22 -4.78
CA ALA A 529 -8.48 -16.27 -3.35
C ALA A 529 -7.99 -15.00 -2.65
N ILE A 530 -8.85 -14.39 -1.83
CA ILE A 530 -8.55 -13.20 -1.02
C ILE A 530 -8.88 -13.50 0.44
N ALA A 531 -7.91 -13.32 1.32
CA ALA A 531 -8.12 -13.32 2.77
C ALA A 531 -8.09 -11.89 3.29
N GLU A 532 -8.98 -11.61 4.24
CA GLU A 532 -9.08 -10.32 4.91
C GLU A 532 -9.03 -10.49 6.43
N GLY A 533 -8.51 -9.45 7.09
CA GLY A 533 -8.54 -9.34 8.54
C GLY A 533 -8.60 -7.91 9.01
N SER A 534 -8.88 -7.72 10.30
CA SER A 534 -8.78 -6.40 10.93
C SER A 534 -7.34 -5.91 10.90
N GLY A 535 -7.16 -4.63 10.59
CA GLY A 535 -5.84 -4.00 10.60
C GLY A 535 -5.21 -4.06 11.99
N ALA A 536 -3.91 -4.26 12.04
CA ALA A 536 -3.15 -4.11 13.25
C ALA A 536 -3.05 -2.60 13.58
N GLY A 537 -3.99 -2.08 14.37
CA GLY A 537 -3.99 -0.68 14.83
C GLY A 537 -2.87 -0.36 15.82
N MET A 538 -1.75 -1.03 15.71
CA MET A 538 -0.63 -0.97 16.66
C MET A 538 0.52 -0.14 16.06
N PRO A 539 1.28 0.58 16.89
CA PRO A 539 2.32 1.49 16.41
C PRO A 539 3.46 0.81 15.65
N TYR A 540 3.60 -0.51 15.77
CA TYR A 540 4.59 -1.28 15.03
C TYR A 540 4.12 -1.72 13.62
N TRP A 541 2.83 -1.55 13.27
CA TRP A 541 2.28 -1.81 11.92
C TRP A 541 1.10 -0.88 11.64
N PRO A 542 1.31 0.45 11.63
CA PRO A 542 0.24 1.39 11.34
C PRO A 542 -0.11 1.32 9.87
N ILE A 543 -1.40 1.15 9.54
CA ILE A 543 -1.91 1.25 8.18
C ILE A 543 -2.40 2.68 7.99
N ALA A 544 -1.89 3.36 6.96
CA ALA A 544 -2.21 4.74 6.67
C ALA A 544 -3.69 4.91 6.29
N GLU A 545 -4.29 6.03 6.70
CA GLU A 545 -5.60 6.45 6.22
C GLU A 545 -5.49 6.92 4.75
N PRO A 546 -6.55 6.73 3.93
CA PRO A 546 -6.58 7.26 2.57
C PRO A 546 -6.35 8.77 2.52
N TYR A 547 -5.40 9.25 1.73
CA TYR A 547 -5.16 10.68 1.60
C TYR A 547 -6.13 11.39 0.62
N GLN A 548 -6.81 10.62 -0.24
CA GLN A 548 -7.91 11.06 -1.10
C GLN A 548 -9.18 10.24 -0.79
N PRO A 549 -9.81 10.44 0.40
CA PRO A 549 -10.93 9.61 0.80
C PRO A 549 -12.16 9.85 -0.09
N VAL A 550 -12.84 8.76 -0.46
CA VAL A 550 -14.14 8.77 -1.16
C VAL A 550 -15.31 8.50 -0.21
N ALA A 551 -15.02 8.19 1.06
CA ALA A 551 -15.98 7.99 2.14
C ALA A 551 -15.50 8.66 3.42
N SER A 552 -16.42 9.11 4.27
CA SER A 552 -16.10 9.74 5.56
C SER A 552 -15.69 8.77 6.66
N GLU A 553 -15.84 7.48 6.42
CA GLU A 553 -15.46 6.40 7.33
C GLU A 553 -14.50 5.46 6.63
N TRP A 554 -13.52 4.98 7.37
CA TRP A 554 -12.55 4.02 6.92
C TRP A 554 -12.14 3.10 8.07
N THR A 555 -11.87 1.84 7.75
CA THR A 555 -11.37 0.86 8.70
C THR A 555 -10.15 0.17 8.10
N PRO A 556 -8.99 0.21 8.79
CA PRO A 556 -7.79 -0.46 8.30
C PRO A 556 -8.03 -1.97 8.20
N LYS A 557 -7.53 -2.58 7.11
CA LYS A 557 -7.62 -4.02 6.89
C LYS A 557 -6.26 -4.61 6.54
N LEU A 558 -6.06 -5.85 6.94
CA LEU A 558 -5.02 -6.71 6.40
C LEU A 558 -5.60 -7.49 5.23
N ILE A 559 -4.81 -7.68 4.17
CA ILE A 559 -5.22 -8.43 2.98
C ILE A 559 -4.09 -9.33 2.51
N GLY A 560 -4.47 -10.52 2.06
CA GLY A 560 -3.63 -11.41 1.25
C GLY A 560 -4.41 -11.88 0.05
N SER A 561 -3.92 -11.64 -1.16
CA SER A 561 -4.54 -12.09 -2.40
C SER A 561 -3.60 -12.95 -3.22
N THR A 562 -4.13 -13.91 -3.94
CA THR A 562 -3.40 -14.61 -4.99
C THR A 562 -3.43 -13.83 -6.29
N GLY A 563 -2.48 -14.09 -7.19
CA GLY A 563 -2.68 -13.86 -8.61
C GLY A 563 -3.78 -14.78 -9.16
N ALA A 564 -4.16 -14.57 -10.42
CA ALA A 564 -5.20 -15.37 -11.07
C ALA A 564 -4.66 -16.74 -11.53
N VAL A 565 -5.42 -17.80 -11.29
CA VAL A 565 -5.23 -19.11 -11.91
C VAL A 565 -6.32 -19.28 -12.96
N TRP A 566 -5.95 -19.52 -14.20
CA TRP A 566 -6.87 -19.71 -15.31
C TRP A 566 -7.31 -21.16 -15.44
N ILE A 567 -8.53 -21.38 -15.87
CA ILE A 567 -9.11 -22.68 -16.19
C ILE A 567 -9.57 -22.63 -17.65
N ASP A 568 -9.02 -23.51 -18.47
CA ASP A 568 -9.40 -23.74 -19.87
C ASP A 568 -10.73 -24.50 -19.92
N GLY A 569 -11.83 -23.75 -19.86
CA GLY A 569 -13.18 -24.33 -19.71
C GLY A 569 -13.75 -24.90 -21.00
N ASP A 570 -13.31 -24.43 -22.17
CA ASP A 570 -13.73 -24.93 -23.48
C ASP A 570 -12.76 -25.97 -24.07
N GLY A 571 -11.56 -26.13 -23.48
CA GLY A 571 -10.60 -27.16 -23.83
C GLY A 571 -9.75 -26.85 -25.06
N ASP A 572 -9.61 -25.57 -25.45
CA ASP A 572 -8.87 -25.16 -26.63
C ASP A 572 -7.36 -24.93 -26.38
N GLY A 573 -6.93 -24.97 -25.10
CA GLY A 573 -5.54 -24.80 -24.67
C GLY A 573 -5.09 -23.34 -24.63
N LYS A 574 -6.00 -22.38 -24.69
CA LYS A 574 -5.72 -20.94 -24.63
C LYS A 574 -6.44 -20.30 -23.47
N ARG A 575 -6.21 -19.00 -23.26
CA ARG A 575 -6.97 -18.17 -22.33
C ARG A 575 -7.91 -17.29 -23.14
N SER A 576 -9.22 -17.45 -22.94
CA SER A 576 -10.25 -16.59 -23.50
C SER A 576 -10.92 -15.79 -22.40
N SER A 577 -11.10 -14.49 -22.61
CA SER A 577 -11.75 -13.62 -21.64
C SER A 577 -13.27 -13.71 -21.71
N ALA A 578 -13.95 -13.18 -20.71
CA ALA A 578 -15.42 -13.05 -20.74
C ALA A 578 -15.87 -12.17 -21.92
N PHE A 579 -15.06 -11.19 -22.34
CA PHE A 579 -15.30 -10.34 -23.50
C PHE A 579 -15.20 -11.13 -24.82
N ASP A 580 -14.23 -12.04 -24.96
CA ASP A 580 -14.13 -12.89 -26.16
C ASP A 580 -15.40 -13.74 -26.36
N TYR A 581 -15.90 -14.34 -25.27
CA TYR A 581 -17.18 -15.08 -25.30
C TYR A 581 -18.37 -14.17 -25.60
N ALA A 582 -18.42 -12.95 -25.05
CA ALA A 582 -19.47 -11.99 -25.38
C ALA A 582 -19.44 -11.63 -26.87
N GLN A 583 -18.27 -11.41 -27.47
CA GLN A 583 -18.15 -11.15 -28.91
C GLN A 583 -18.64 -12.35 -29.76
N GLN A 584 -18.28 -13.58 -29.41
CA GLN A 584 -18.78 -14.78 -30.08
C GLN A 584 -20.31 -14.89 -30.01
N ILE A 585 -20.91 -14.50 -28.87
CA ILE A 585 -22.38 -14.47 -28.71
C ILE A 585 -22.99 -13.42 -29.64
N PHE A 586 -22.41 -12.22 -29.75
CA PHE A 586 -22.85 -11.17 -30.66
C PHE A 586 -22.85 -11.63 -32.12
N GLU A 587 -21.80 -12.29 -32.58
CA GLU A 587 -21.71 -12.84 -33.93
C GLU A 587 -22.81 -13.90 -34.19
N ARG A 588 -23.01 -14.84 -33.25
CA ARG A 588 -24.03 -15.88 -33.33
C ARG A 588 -25.45 -15.31 -33.35
N ALA A 589 -25.71 -14.29 -32.52
CA ALA A 589 -27.00 -13.61 -32.42
C ALA A 589 -27.21 -12.56 -33.55
N LYS A 590 -26.23 -12.34 -34.44
CA LYS A 590 -26.27 -11.29 -35.48
C LYS A 590 -26.59 -9.90 -34.92
N ASN A 591 -26.05 -9.62 -33.74
CA ASN A 591 -26.26 -8.39 -32.97
C ASN A 591 -27.71 -8.14 -32.50
N ASP A 592 -28.59 -9.16 -32.52
CA ASP A 592 -29.94 -9.06 -31.95
C ASP A 592 -29.86 -9.06 -30.42
N PRO A 593 -30.23 -7.97 -29.73
CA PRO A 593 -30.11 -7.86 -28.28
C PRO A 593 -30.93 -8.93 -27.52
N ILE A 594 -32.11 -9.27 -28.02
CA ILE A 594 -32.98 -10.23 -27.38
C ILE A 594 -32.41 -11.65 -27.48
N GLU A 595 -31.87 -12.00 -28.64
CA GLU A 595 -31.19 -13.28 -28.83
C GLU A 595 -29.89 -13.37 -28.03
N ILE A 596 -29.12 -12.28 -27.91
CA ILE A 596 -27.94 -12.19 -27.04
C ILE A 596 -28.33 -12.55 -25.61
N ILE A 597 -29.35 -11.89 -25.03
CA ILE A 597 -29.79 -12.14 -23.64
C ILE A 597 -30.19 -13.62 -23.44
N LYS A 598 -30.86 -14.24 -24.39
CA LYS A 598 -31.22 -15.67 -24.31
C LYS A 598 -30.00 -16.59 -24.30
N LEU A 599 -29.00 -16.32 -25.17
CA LEU A 599 -27.78 -17.12 -25.27
C LEU A 599 -26.92 -17.05 -24.00
N LEU A 600 -26.96 -15.93 -23.28
CA LEU A 600 -26.20 -15.73 -22.03
C LEU A 600 -26.61 -16.68 -20.90
N SER A 601 -27.75 -17.33 -21.01
CA SER A 601 -28.31 -18.23 -19.95
C SER A 601 -27.38 -19.36 -19.49
N THR A 602 -26.39 -19.74 -20.31
CA THR A 602 -25.43 -20.83 -20.04
C THR A 602 -24.03 -20.35 -19.69
N TYR A 603 -23.80 -19.04 -19.69
CA TYR A 603 -22.52 -18.42 -19.42
C TYR A 603 -22.46 -17.84 -18.00
N HIS A 604 -21.26 -17.50 -17.54
CA HIS A 604 -21.05 -16.84 -16.26
C HIS A 604 -21.53 -15.38 -16.28
N GLU A 605 -21.82 -14.81 -15.11
CA GLU A 605 -22.22 -13.41 -14.93
C GLU A 605 -21.28 -12.42 -15.63
N SER A 606 -19.96 -12.66 -15.58
CA SER A 606 -18.97 -11.79 -16.23
C SER A 606 -19.16 -11.70 -17.75
N VAL A 607 -19.58 -12.80 -18.41
CA VAL A 607 -19.88 -12.77 -19.85
C VAL A 607 -21.13 -11.93 -20.13
N ALA A 608 -22.13 -12.00 -19.25
CA ALA A 608 -23.33 -11.16 -19.34
C ALA A 608 -22.99 -9.68 -19.12
N THR A 609 -22.09 -9.37 -18.18
CA THR A 609 -21.57 -8.01 -17.96
C THR A 609 -20.86 -7.46 -19.19
N GLN A 610 -19.97 -8.24 -19.82
CA GLN A 610 -19.30 -7.82 -21.05
C GLN A 610 -20.26 -7.65 -22.23
N ALA A 611 -21.26 -8.53 -22.35
CA ALA A 611 -22.29 -8.41 -23.38
C ALA A 611 -23.14 -7.15 -23.19
N ALA A 612 -23.56 -6.83 -21.96
CA ALA A 612 -24.28 -5.61 -21.66
C ALA A 612 -23.45 -4.35 -22.02
N ALA A 613 -22.14 -4.35 -21.66
CA ALA A 613 -21.23 -3.27 -22.02
C ALA A 613 -21.08 -3.09 -23.56
N LEU A 614 -21.01 -4.19 -24.30
CA LEU A 614 -21.01 -4.16 -25.76
C LEU A 614 -22.32 -3.62 -26.35
N LEU A 615 -23.48 -4.01 -25.83
CA LEU A 615 -24.79 -3.48 -26.25
C LEU A 615 -24.85 -1.97 -26.00
N TRP A 616 -24.49 -1.52 -24.80
CA TRP A 616 -24.43 -0.10 -24.47
C TRP A 616 -23.49 0.68 -25.40
N LYS A 617 -22.29 0.16 -25.63
CA LYS A 617 -21.28 0.78 -26.54
C LYS A 617 -21.82 0.90 -27.97
N ASN A 618 -22.68 -0.01 -28.40
CA ASN A 618 -23.35 0.02 -29.70
C ASN A 618 -24.62 0.88 -29.70
N GLY A 619 -24.88 1.66 -28.65
CA GLY A 619 -26.00 2.61 -28.58
C GLY A 619 -27.36 1.96 -28.21
N ILE A 620 -27.36 0.73 -27.72
CA ILE A 620 -28.58 0.09 -27.22
C ILE A 620 -28.91 0.62 -25.83
N ASP A 621 -30.14 1.10 -25.67
CA ASP A 621 -30.67 1.53 -24.37
C ASP A 621 -31.00 0.29 -23.51
N LEU A 622 -30.15 0.06 -22.50
CA LEU A 622 -30.33 -1.06 -21.57
C LEU A 622 -31.60 -0.92 -20.68
N PHE A 623 -32.17 0.28 -20.57
CA PHE A 623 -33.40 0.55 -19.84
C PHE A 623 -34.67 0.45 -20.69
N SER A 624 -34.54 0.18 -22.00
CA SER A 624 -35.69 0.05 -22.90
C SER A 624 -36.64 -1.06 -22.42
N GLN A 625 -37.94 -0.86 -22.62
CA GLN A 625 -38.98 -1.80 -22.19
C GLN A 625 -38.76 -3.21 -22.75
N GLU A 626 -38.26 -3.32 -23.97
CA GLU A 626 -38.00 -4.60 -24.64
C GLU A 626 -36.87 -5.38 -23.95
N ILE A 627 -35.74 -4.70 -23.65
CA ILE A 627 -34.59 -5.27 -22.92
C ILE A 627 -35.03 -5.69 -21.52
N GLN A 628 -35.71 -4.82 -20.79
CA GLN A 628 -36.15 -5.11 -19.42
C GLN A 628 -37.10 -6.28 -19.38
N HIS A 629 -38.05 -6.37 -20.30
CA HIS A 629 -38.97 -7.53 -20.39
C HIS A 629 -38.23 -8.86 -20.63
N GLN A 630 -37.21 -8.86 -21.49
CA GLN A 630 -36.37 -10.04 -21.74
C GLN A 630 -35.52 -10.41 -20.54
N LEU A 631 -34.96 -9.41 -19.84
CA LEU A 631 -34.19 -9.61 -18.61
C LEU A 631 -35.07 -10.20 -17.51
N ASP A 632 -36.32 -9.75 -17.36
CA ASP A 632 -37.26 -10.33 -16.38
C ASP A 632 -37.49 -11.83 -16.55
N ALA A 633 -37.47 -12.30 -17.81
CA ALA A 633 -37.56 -13.71 -18.14
C ALA A 633 -36.22 -14.47 -18.08
N SER A 634 -35.10 -13.79 -17.88
CA SER A 634 -33.75 -14.39 -17.88
C SER A 634 -33.34 -14.91 -16.50
N LYS A 635 -32.18 -15.62 -16.47
CA LYS A 635 -31.57 -16.08 -15.20
C LYS A 635 -30.97 -14.91 -14.43
N GLU A 636 -30.88 -15.05 -13.11
CA GLU A 636 -30.44 -14.02 -12.19
C GLU A 636 -29.03 -13.46 -12.53
N HIS A 637 -28.08 -14.32 -12.85
CA HIS A 637 -26.71 -13.88 -13.20
C HIS A 637 -26.66 -13.00 -14.47
N VAL A 638 -27.62 -13.16 -15.40
CA VAL A 638 -27.73 -12.29 -16.58
C VAL A 638 -28.28 -10.93 -16.16
N LYS A 639 -29.34 -10.90 -15.33
CA LYS A 639 -29.89 -9.64 -14.78
C LYS A 639 -28.82 -8.86 -14.05
N ILE A 640 -28.06 -9.50 -13.14
CA ILE A 640 -26.99 -8.86 -12.36
C ILE A 640 -25.96 -8.23 -13.29
N GLY A 641 -25.49 -8.94 -14.33
CA GLY A 641 -24.51 -8.42 -15.27
C GLY A 641 -24.99 -7.16 -16.00
N PHE A 642 -26.26 -7.16 -16.45
CA PHE A 642 -26.88 -6.01 -17.11
C PHE A 642 -27.10 -4.83 -16.16
N THR A 643 -27.57 -5.09 -14.93
CA THR A 643 -27.80 -4.05 -13.92
C THR A 643 -26.52 -3.31 -13.57
N LYS A 644 -25.40 -4.04 -13.36
CA LYS A 644 -24.08 -3.41 -13.10
C LYS A 644 -23.71 -2.39 -14.18
N ILE A 645 -23.84 -2.76 -15.44
CA ILE A 645 -23.50 -1.86 -16.56
C ILE A 645 -24.49 -0.70 -16.64
N ALA A 646 -25.78 -0.96 -16.48
CA ALA A 646 -26.79 0.09 -16.54
C ALA A 646 -26.56 1.16 -15.45
N GLU A 647 -26.20 0.77 -14.22
CA GLU A 647 -25.89 1.67 -13.13
C GLU A 647 -24.58 2.44 -13.36
N GLU A 648 -23.48 1.77 -13.74
CA GLU A 648 -22.19 2.42 -13.96
C GLU A 648 -22.23 3.40 -15.14
N THR A 649 -22.99 3.09 -16.20
CA THR A 649 -23.10 3.96 -17.39
C THR A 649 -23.86 5.26 -17.14
N LEU A 650 -24.65 5.36 -16.05
CA LEU A 650 -25.26 6.63 -15.63
C LEU A 650 -24.23 7.69 -15.21
N LEU A 651 -23.03 7.27 -14.86
CA LEU A 651 -21.94 8.15 -14.44
C LEU A 651 -21.06 8.62 -15.62
N ILE A 652 -21.17 7.97 -16.78
CA ILE A 652 -20.37 8.27 -17.97
C ILE A 652 -20.79 9.64 -18.55
N ARG A 653 -19.81 10.47 -18.91
CA ARG A 653 -20.00 11.82 -19.46
C ARG A 653 -19.46 11.94 -20.88
#